data_c6dd98375b4880f2f3a882079302d297
#
_entry.id   c6dd98375b4880f2f3a882079302d297
#
_cell.length_a   1.000
_cell.length_b   1.000
_cell.length_c   1.000
_cell.angle_alpha   90.00
_cell.angle_beta   90.00
_cell.angle_gamma   90.00
#
_symmetry.space_group_name_H-M   'P 1'
#
loop_
_entity.id
_entity.type
_entity.pdbx_description
1 polymer ?
#
loop_
_entity_poly.entity_id
_entity_poly.type
_entity_poly.pdbx_seq_one_letter_code
_entity_poly.pdbx_strand_id
1 'polypeptide(L)'
;MMKKQEAVPAEAKKAFDKEAFKKEVVSNVKLLFRKTLDEANPQEVFQAVSLAVKDDVIDRWIATHKEYEKQDVKTVYYLSMEFLMGRALGNTMLNLGSHKEMKEALEELGLDLNIIEDEEPDAALGNGGLGRLAACFIESLSTLGYPAYGCGIRYKYGMFKQKIENGYQVEVPDNWLKYGNPFEIRRPEYAQIVKFGGYVRIEWDNEKKRNRFIQDGYQAVRAVPYDMPVVGYGNNVVNSLRIWDAEAVDEFNLSSFDKGDYLKAVEQQNLAKNIVEVLYPNDNHYSGKELRLKQQYFFVSASVQRAIAKYKENHDDIRKLHEKVCFQLNDTHPTVTVPELMRILMDEEGLGWDEAWEVTTKCCAYTNHTIMAEALEKWPVDLFMRLLPRVYQIVEEINRRFLIDVEEKYPNQYDKIRNMAILYEGQVRMANMAIVAGFSVNGVARLHTEILKNRELKDFYEMMPEKFNNKTNGITQRRFLLHGNPLLADWVTKKLGSDAWITDLPQLKGLEKYADDSKALDEFMQIKYENKVRLAKYIKEHNGIDVNPDSIFDVQVKRLHEYKRQLMNILHVMYLYNKIKENPSMDFYPTTFIFGAKAAAGYRRAKLTIKLINSVADVINNDASINGKIKVVFIENYRVSNAEIIFAASDVSEQISTASKEASGTGNMKFMLNGAVTLGTMDGANVEIVEEVGADNAFIFGMSSDEVMGYEAHGGYNPRDIYNSDADIRKVLEQLVDGTYAGGNKELFKEIYVSLLDGLGYEKADVYFTLKDFRSYADAHGRVNEAYKNKKQWAKMALLNTANTGKFSSDRT
;
A
#
# COMPACT_ATOMS: atom_id res chain seq x y z
N MET A 1 -19.24 14.01 -24.21
CA MET A 1 -18.08 14.92 -24.05
C MET A 1 -18.28 15.67 -22.75
N MET A 2 -17.67 15.22 -21.67
CA MET A 2 -17.61 16.00 -20.44
C MET A 2 -16.74 17.22 -20.70
N LYS A 3 -17.27 18.41 -20.41
CA LYS A 3 -16.45 19.64 -20.36
C LYS A 3 -15.32 19.38 -19.36
N LYS A 4 -14.07 19.65 -19.77
CA LYS A 4 -12.98 19.74 -18.81
C LYS A 4 -13.44 20.70 -17.70
N GLN A 5 -13.54 20.21 -16.48
CA GLN A 5 -13.70 21.09 -15.32
C GLN A 5 -12.45 21.96 -15.28
N GLU A 6 -12.62 23.25 -15.34
CA GLU A 6 -11.49 24.16 -15.17
C GLU A 6 -10.98 23.98 -13.74
N ALA A 7 -9.67 23.78 -13.61
CA ALA A 7 -9.01 23.69 -12.32
C ALA A 7 -9.38 24.92 -11.48
N VAL A 8 -9.54 24.72 -10.17
CA VAL A 8 -9.77 25.82 -9.22
C VAL A 8 -8.76 26.94 -9.49
N PRO A 9 -9.19 28.18 -9.79
CA PRO A 9 -8.27 29.26 -10.05
C PRO A 9 -7.33 29.45 -8.86
N ALA A 10 -6.04 29.34 -9.08
CA ALA A 10 -5.05 29.65 -8.07
C ALA A 10 -5.18 31.15 -7.72
N GLU A 11 -5.70 31.46 -6.53
CA GLU A 11 -5.46 32.79 -5.99
C GLU A 11 -3.95 33.04 -5.96
N ALA A 12 -3.55 34.29 -6.24
CA ALA A 12 -2.14 34.65 -6.32
C ALA A 12 -1.39 34.12 -5.08
N LYS A 13 -0.31 33.35 -5.32
CA LYS A 13 0.53 32.75 -4.30
C LYS A 13 0.91 33.83 -3.29
N LYS A 14 0.37 33.77 -2.08
CA LYS A 14 0.79 34.65 -0.97
C LYS A 14 2.26 34.36 -0.72
N ALA A 15 3.12 35.38 -0.79
CA ALA A 15 4.54 35.17 -0.53
C ALA A 15 4.71 34.64 0.90
N PHE A 16 5.57 33.64 1.07
CA PHE A 16 5.89 33.11 2.38
C PHE A 16 6.50 34.18 3.29
N ASP A 17 5.92 34.40 4.47
CA ASP A 17 6.41 35.35 5.47
C ASP A 17 7.33 34.63 6.47
N LYS A 18 8.64 34.67 6.21
CA LYS A 18 9.66 34.02 7.04
C LYS A 18 9.62 34.51 8.49
N GLU A 19 9.43 35.81 8.74
CA GLU A 19 9.41 36.37 10.10
C GLU A 19 8.14 35.96 10.87
N ALA A 20 6.99 35.93 10.20
CA ALA A 20 5.77 35.41 10.81
C ALA A 20 5.92 33.94 11.18
N PHE A 21 6.44 33.11 10.28
CA PHE A 21 6.67 31.69 10.53
C PHE A 21 7.61 31.44 11.73
N LYS A 22 8.74 32.16 11.82
CA LYS A 22 9.66 32.04 12.97
C LYS A 22 8.99 32.41 14.29
N LYS A 23 8.22 33.50 14.31
CA LYS A 23 7.47 33.92 15.49
C LYS A 23 6.45 32.88 15.91
N GLU A 24 5.77 32.26 14.95
CA GLU A 24 4.78 31.22 15.19
C GLU A 24 5.40 29.97 15.77
N VAL A 25 6.54 29.48 15.23
CA VAL A 25 7.26 28.35 15.80
C VAL A 25 7.61 28.62 17.28
N VAL A 26 8.17 29.78 17.59
CA VAL A 26 8.53 30.17 18.98
C VAL A 26 7.28 30.28 19.85
N SER A 27 6.21 30.87 19.33
CA SER A 27 4.93 30.99 20.04
C SER A 27 4.31 29.62 20.34
N ASN A 28 4.35 28.69 19.38
CA ASN A 28 3.82 27.33 19.54
C ASN A 28 4.59 26.56 20.62
N VAL A 29 5.91 26.66 20.68
CA VAL A 29 6.72 26.06 21.77
C VAL A 29 6.25 26.58 23.13
N LYS A 30 6.09 27.92 23.24
CA LYS A 30 5.64 28.55 24.48
C LYS A 30 4.23 28.14 24.91
N LEU A 31 3.30 28.12 23.95
CA LEU A 31 1.88 27.84 24.22
C LEU A 31 1.63 26.37 24.55
N LEU A 32 2.28 25.46 23.83
CA LEU A 32 2.08 24.01 24.00
C LEU A 32 2.83 23.46 25.21
N PHE A 33 4.07 23.93 25.43
CA PHE A 33 4.98 23.29 26.37
C PHE A 33 5.42 24.20 27.54
N ARG A 34 5.04 25.48 27.50
CA ARG A 34 5.47 26.46 28.52
C ARG A 34 6.98 26.53 28.67
N LYS A 35 7.68 26.49 27.53
CA LYS A 35 9.15 26.52 27.42
C LYS A 35 9.61 27.61 26.45
N THR A 36 10.87 27.99 26.57
CA THR A 36 11.57 28.72 25.51
C THR A 36 12.08 27.74 24.44
N LEU A 37 12.50 28.22 23.27
CA LEU A 37 12.94 27.38 22.17
C LEU A 37 14.20 26.57 22.54
N ASP A 38 15.11 27.13 23.29
CA ASP A 38 16.34 26.50 23.77
C ASP A 38 16.11 25.43 24.85
N GLU A 39 14.97 25.47 25.55
CA GLU A 39 14.57 24.45 26.50
C GLU A 39 13.78 23.30 25.89
N ALA A 40 13.29 23.47 24.65
CA ALA A 40 12.45 22.48 23.98
C ALA A 40 13.30 21.31 23.44
N ASN A 41 12.78 20.09 23.64
CA ASN A 41 13.40 18.92 23.02
C ASN A 41 13.00 18.79 21.55
N PRO A 42 13.69 17.96 20.73
CA PRO A 42 13.41 17.82 19.31
C PRO A 42 11.96 17.46 18.99
N GLN A 43 11.32 16.61 19.78
CA GLN A 43 9.92 16.21 19.58
C GLN A 43 8.95 17.39 19.83
N GLU A 44 9.20 18.22 20.84
CA GLU A 44 8.41 19.43 21.12
C GLU A 44 8.60 20.47 20.00
N VAL A 45 9.80 20.58 19.47
CA VAL A 45 10.09 21.43 18.30
C VAL A 45 9.37 20.93 17.08
N PHE A 46 9.37 19.61 16.83
CA PHE A 46 8.59 19.00 15.73
C PHE A 46 7.11 19.36 15.81
N GLN A 47 6.49 19.28 17.00
CA GLN A 47 5.10 19.66 17.17
C GLN A 47 4.85 21.14 16.86
N ALA A 48 5.72 22.00 17.36
CA ALA A 48 5.60 23.44 17.15
C ALA A 48 5.76 23.86 15.69
N VAL A 49 6.75 23.28 14.99
CA VAL A 49 7.01 23.51 13.56
C VAL A 49 5.85 22.97 12.71
N SER A 50 5.38 21.77 13.03
CA SER A 50 4.25 21.17 12.30
C SER A 50 2.98 22.00 12.40
N LEU A 51 2.69 22.62 13.56
CA LEU A 51 1.56 23.51 13.70
C LEU A 51 1.74 24.82 12.92
N ALA A 52 2.96 25.38 12.88
CA ALA A 52 3.24 26.56 12.08
C ALA A 52 3.06 26.28 10.56
N VAL A 53 3.51 25.12 10.09
CA VAL A 53 3.27 24.66 8.71
C VAL A 53 1.77 24.46 8.46
N LYS A 54 1.06 23.86 9.41
CA LYS A 54 -0.39 23.63 9.32
C LYS A 54 -1.19 24.92 9.22
N ASP A 55 -0.78 26.01 9.86
CA ASP A 55 -1.48 27.30 9.78
C ASP A 55 -1.53 27.79 8.32
N ASP A 56 -0.42 27.72 7.57
CA ASP A 56 -0.40 28.05 6.14
C ASP A 56 -1.29 27.11 5.30
N VAL A 57 -1.45 25.85 5.71
CA VAL A 57 -2.34 24.88 5.06
C VAL A 57 -3.81 25.17 5.33
N ILE A 58 -4.18 25.60 6.53
CA ILE A 58 -5.58 25.79 6.97
C ILE A 58 -6.33 26.77 6.08
N ASP A 59 -5.74 27.93 5.79
CA ASP A 59 -6.37 28.94 4.94
C ASP A 59 -6.68 28.38 3.54
N ARG A 60 -5.73 27.66 2.96
CA ARG A 60 -5.90 27.00 1.65
C ARG A 60 -6.94 25.88 1.70
N TRP A 61 -6.98 25.13 2.79
CA TRP A 61 -7.95 24.06 3.01
C TRP A 61 -9.38 24.59 3.08
N ILE A 62 -9.58 25.68 3.84
CA ILE A 62 -10.87 26.38 3.92
C ILE A 62 -11.27 26.94 2.55
N ALA A 63 -10.34 27.59 1.85
CA ALA A 63 -10.60 28.15 0.52
C ALA A 63 -10.98 27.08 -0.51
N THR A 64 -10.28 25.94 -0.49
CA THR A 64 -10.57 24.78 -1.36
C THR A 64 -12.00 24.28 -1.14
N HIS A 65 -12.40 24.08 0.11
CA HIS A 65 -13.74 23.59 0.43
C HIS A 65 -14.85 24.56 0.01
N LYS A 66 -14.65 25.88 0.27
CA LYS A 66 -15.60 26.91 -0.16
C LYS A 66 -15.75 26.96 -1.68
N GLU A 67 -14.65 26.81 -2.40
CA GLU A 67 -14.70 26.82 -3.87
C GLU A 67 -15.41 25.55 -4.41
N TYR A 68 -15.17 24.38 -3.81
CA TYR A 68 -15.91 23.16 -4.16
C TYR A 68 -17.43 23.29 -3.91
N GLU A 69 -17.83 23.89 -2.82
CA GLU A 69 -19.25 24.17 -2.52
C GLU A 69 -19.86 25.14 -3.52
N LYS A 70 -19.16 26.22 -3.83
CA LYS A 70 -19.59 27.24 -4.81
C LYS A 70 -19.76 26.68 -6.22
N GLN A 71 -18.85 25.80 -6.65
CA GLN A 71 -18.89 25.15 -7.97
C GLN A 71 -19.83 23.94 -7.99
N ASP A 72 -20.34 23.51 -6.86
CA ASP A 72 -21.16 22.31 -6.73
C ASP A 72 -20.55 21.07 -7.44
N VAL A 73 -19.31 20.78 -7.12
CA VAL A 73 -18.49 19.78 -7.79
C VAL A 73 -18.89 18.35 -7.44
N LYS A 74 -18.65 17.41 -8.37
CA LYS A 74 -18.68 15.99 -8.06
C LYS A 74 -17.46 15.60 -7.26
N THR A 75 -17.65 14.89 -6.16
CA THR A 75 -16.59 14.46 -5.24
C THR A 75 -16.35 12.97 -5.31
N VAL A 76 -15.08 12.58 -5.38
CA VAL A 76 -14.65 11.19 -5.27
C VAL A 76 -14.36 10.87 -3.80
N TYR A 77 -14.97 9.80 -3.30
CA TYR A 77 -14.67 9.21 -2.01
C TYR A 77 -13.85 7.93 -2.24
N TYR A 78 -12.55 8.01 -1.96
CA TYR A 78 -11.63 6.89 -2.11
C TYR A 78 -11.65 6.07 -0.82
N LEU A 79 -12.38 4.96 -0.84
CA LEU A 79 -12.58 4.10 0.32
C LEU A 79 -11.46 3.05 0.38
N SER A 80 -10.65 3.09 1.42
CA SER A 80 -9.56 2.15 1.59
C SER A 80 -9.37 1.74 3.04
N MET A 81 -9.09 0.46 3.22
CA MET A 81 -8.71 -0.09 4.53
C MET A 81 -7.33 0.41 4.98
N GLU A 82 -6.51 0.89 4.04
CA GLU A 82 -5.14 1.30 4.23
C GLU A 82 -4.85 2.65 3.59
N PHE A 83 -4.09 3.50 4.32
CA PHE A 83 -3.43 4.69 3.80
C PHE A 83 -2.02 4.78 4.35
N LEU A 84 -1.04 4.29 3.61
CA LEU A 84 0.37 4.29 4.02
C LEU A 84 1.00 5.65 3.70
N MET A 85 0.68 6.64 4.53
CA MET A 85 1.04 8.06 4.30
C MET A 85 2.53 8.32 4.48
N GLY A 86 3.17 7.69 5.45
CA GLY A 86 4.50 8.05 5.88
C GLY A 86 4.50 9.37 6.66
N ARG A 87 5.64 10.06 6.66
CA ARG A 87 5.83 11.37 7.30
C ARG A 87 5.18 12.48 6.47
N ALA A 88 4.58 13.46 7.13
CA ALA A 88 3.81 14.54 6.50
C ALA A 88 4.57 15.86 6.39
N LEU A 89 5.44 16.20 7.36
CA LEU A 89 6.04 17.54 7.48
C LEU A 89 6.79 17.96 6.22
N GLY A 90 7.84 17.26 5.84
CA GLY A 90 8.68 17.62 4.69
C GLY A 90 7.91 17.61 3.37
N ASN A 91 7.06 16.59 3.16
CA ASN A 91 6.24 16.51 1.95
C ASN A 91 5.22 17.66 1.85
N THR A 92 4.63 18.07 2.97
CA THR A 92 3.73 19.24 3.03
C THR A 92 4.47 20.51 2.68
N MET A 93 5.66 20.75 3.26
CA MET A 93 6.48 21.92 2.96
C MET A 93 6.86 21.99 1.47
N LEU A 94 7.19 20.84 0.85
CA LEU A 94 7.48 20.76 -0.58
C LEU A 94 6.25 21.09 -1.43
N ASN A 95 5.09 20.52 -1.12
CA ASN A 95 3.87 20.74 -1.88
C ASN A 95 3.33 22.16 -1.75
N LEU A 96 3.55 22.82 -0.60
CA LEU A 96 3.29 24.26 -0.43
C LEU A 96 4.20 25.14 -1.30
N GLY A 97 5.33 24.60 -1.75
CA GLY A 97 6.33 25.32 -2.53
C GLY A 97 7.16 26.31 -1.72
N SER A 98 7.26 26.15 -0.41
CA SER A 98 8.00 27.01 0.53
C SER A 98 9.03 26.23 1.39
N HIS A 99 9.37 25.02 0.96
CA HIS A 99 10.32 24.14 1.70
C HIS A 99 11.67 24.82 1.96
N LYS A 100 12.24 25.49 0.94
CA LYS A 100 13.54 26.16 1.06
C LYS A 100 13.48 27.32 2.06
N GLU A 101 12.49 28.17 1.92
CA GLU A 101 12.28 29.34 2.80
C GLU A 101 12.00 28.92 4.24
N MET A 102 11.19 27.89 4.45
CA MET A 102 10.94 27.33 5.79
C MET A 102 12.20 26.70 6.39
N LYS A 103 12.97 25.96 5.61
CA LYS A 103 14.27 25.41 6.07
C LYS A 103 15.23 26.52 6.49
N GLU A 104 15.40 27.56 5.68
CA GLU A 104 16.23 28.71 6.03
C GLU A 104 15.73 29.41 7.29
N ALA A 105 14.42 29.57 7.47
CA ALA A 105 13.84 30.14 8.68
C ALA A 105 14.15 29.31 9.94
N LEU A 106 14.13 27.99 9.83
CA LEU A 106 14.51 27.08 10.92
C LEU A 106 16.00 27.17 11.24
N GLU A 107 16.87 27.22 10.21
CA GLU A 107 18.31 27.40 10.39
C GLU A 107 18.64 28.72 11.10
N GLU A 108 17.93 29.82 10.79
CA GLU A 108 18.06 31.12 11.50
C GLU A 108 17.62 31.04 12.96
N LEU A 109 16.75 30.11 13.34
CA LEU A 109 16.37 29.79 14.71
C LEU A 109 17.36 28.81 15.39
N GLY A 110 18.41 28.36 14.68
CA GLY A 110 19.37 27.36 15.17
C GLY A 110 18.84 25.93 15.15
N LEU A 111 17.82 25.65 14.34
CA LEU A 111 17.16 24.35 14.23
C LEU A 111 17.58 23.63 12.94
N ASP A 112 17.79 22.31 13.02
CA ASP A 112 18.05 21.45 11.85
C ASP A 112 16.77 20.72 11.45
N LEU A 113 16.29 20.97 10.22
CA LEU A 113 15.07 20.36 9.69
C LEU A 113 15.17 18.82 9.65
N ASN A 114 16.34 18.25 9.36
CA ASN A 114 16.47 16.79 9.31
C ASN A 114 16.25 16.16 10.69
N ILE A 115 16.76 16.79 11.76
CA ILE A 115 16.54 16.33 13.14
C ILE A 115 15.06 16.42 13.49
N ILE A 116 14.39 17.50 13.04
CA ILE A 116 12.95 17.71 13.29
C ILE A 116 12.12 16.65 12.56
N GLU A 117 12.40 16.39 11.27
CA GLU A 117 11.69 15.36 10.49
C GLU A 117 11.90 13.95 11.06
N ASP A 118 13.06 13.66 11.66
CA ASP A 118 13.32 12.34 12.27
C ASP A 118 12.52 12.09 13.53
N GLU A 119 11.98 13.12 14.16
CA GLU A 119 11.06 13.00 15.30
C GLU A 119 9.62 12.63 14.88
N GLU A 120 9.28 12.81 13.58
CA GLU A 120 7.97 12.44 13.06
C GLU A 120 7.85 10.92 12.89
N PRO A 121 6.90 10.26 13.60
CA PRO A 121 6.60 8.87 13.30
C PRO A 121 5.90 8.75 11.95
N ASP A 122 6.18 7.70 11.18
CA ASP A 122 5.36 7.38 10.03
C ASP A 122 3.91 7.18 10.48
N ALA A 123 2.96 7.82 9.83
CA ALA A 123 1.54 7.51 10.01
C ALA A 123 1.26 6.15 9.35
N ALA A 124 1.52 5.08 10.08
CA ALA A 124 1.54 3.72 9.58
C ALA A 124 0.12 3.13 9.47
N LEU A 125 -0.76 3.84 8.76
CA LEU A 125 -2.15 3.45 8.52
C LEU A 125 -2.30 2.48 7.33
N GLY A 126 -1.21 1.83 6.94
CA GLY A 126 -1.16 0.87 5.84
C GLY A 126 -0.02 -0.14 5.99
N ASN A 127 -0.06 -1.19 5.17
CA ASN A 127 0.87 -2.30 5.25
C ASN A 127 1.87 -2.33 4.07
N GLY A 128 1.41 -2.04 2.86
CA GLY A 128 2.24 -2.22 1.66
C GLY A 128 1.73 -1.47 0.45
N GLY A 129 1.78 -2.14 -0.71
CA GLY A 129 1.48 -1.55 -2.01
C GLY A 129 0.10 -0.91 -2.12
N LEU A 130 -0.94 -1.57 -1.61
CA LEU A 130 -2.32 -1.08 -1.64
C LEU A 130 -2.48 0.23 -0.85
N GLY A 131 -1.94 0.28 0.37
CA GLY A 131 -2.00 1.46 1.22
C GLY A 131 -1.15 2.62 0.69
N ARG A 132 0.03 2.32 0.14
CA ARG A 132 0.86 3.38 -0.46
C ARG A 132 0.25 3.92 -1.76
N LEU A 133 -0.39 3.05 -2.56
CA LEU A 133 -1.11 3.49 -3.74
C LEU A 133 -2.23 4.47 -3.39
N ALA A 134 -3.03 4.15 -2.36
CA ALA A 134 -4.07 5.04 -1.84
C ALA A 134 -3.50 6.42 -1.45
N ALA A 135 -2.36 6.44 -0.74
CA ALA A 135 -1.68 7.69 -0.38
C ALA A 135 -1.18 8.46 -1.60
N CYS A 136 -0.61 7.78 -2.61
CA CYS A 136 -0.21 8.43 -3.87
C CYS A 136 -1.42 9.02 -4.62
N PHE A 137 -2.54 8.31 -4.65
CA PHE A 137 -3.72 8.77 -5.39
C PHE A 137 -4.37 10.00 -4.77
N ILE A 138 -4.52 10.05 -3.45
CA ILE A 138 -5.11 11.24 -2.81
C ILE A 138 -4.20 12.47 -2.97
N GLU A 139 -2.88 12.30 -2.99
CA GLU A 139 -1.93 13.37 -3.28
C GLU A 139 -1.99 13.80 -4.74
N SER A 140 -2.08 12.86 -5.67
CA SER A 140 -2.26 13.17 -7.11
C SER A 140 -3.59 13.85 -7.40
N LEU A 141 -4.69 13.44 -6.74
CA LEU A 141 -5.98 14.09 -6.87
C LEU A 141 -5.92 15.56 -6.43
N SER A 142 -5.23 15.86 -5.32
CA SER A 142 -4.99 17.23 -4.88
C SER A 142 -4.13 18.03 -5.88
N THR A 143 -3.04 17.45 -6.37
CA THR A 143 -2.14 18.09 -7.33
C THR A 143 -2.83 18.38 -8.67
N LEU A 144 -3.75 17.51 -9.09
CA LEU A 144 -4.53 17.69 -10.32
C LEU A 144 -5.79 18.56 -10.12
N GLY A 145 -6.08 18.97 -8.89
CA GLY A 145 -7.24 19.82 -8.57
C GLY A 145 -8.57 19.09 -8.56
N TYR A 146 -8.60 17.77 -8.40
CA TYR A 146 -9.83 16.99 -8.30
C TYR A 146 -10.39 16.98 -6.87
N PRO A 147 -11.69 17.24 -6.69
CA PRO A 147 -12.36 17.14 -5.40
C PRO A 147 -12.39 15.69 -4.91
N ALA A 148 -11.77 15.43 -3.77
CA ALA A 148 -11.66 14.09 -3.23
C ALA A 148 -11.58 14.05 -1.71
N TYR A 149 -12.07 12.94 -1.14
CA TYR A 149 -11.81 12.50 0.22
C TYR A 149 -11.17 11.12 0.19
N GLY A 150 -10.06 10.93 0.90
CA GLY A 150 -9.66 9.60 1.33
C GLY A 150 -10.49 9.21 2.56
N CYS A 151 -11.02 8.00 2.61
CA CYS A 151 -11.83 7.52 3.73
C CYS A 151 -11.28 6.19 4.24
N GLY A 152 -10.91 6.15 5.52
CA GLY A 152 -10.34 4.96 6.16
C GLY A 152 -10.53 4.95 7.67
N ILE A 153 -9.73 4.16 8.37
CA ILE A 153 -9.78 4.01 9.82
C ILE A 153 -8.56 4.68 10.46
N ARG A 154 -8.79 5.39 11.58
CA ARG A 154 -7.74 5.96 12.43
C ARG A 154 -7.21 4.89 13.37
N TYR A 155 -6.37 3.99 12.85
CA TYR A 155 -5.78 2.96 13.70
C TYR A 155 -4.87 3.56 14.77
N LYS A 156 -5.05 3.11 16.01
CA LYS A 156 -4.26 3.58 17.15
C LYS A 156 -2.80 3.12 17.04
N TYR A 157 -2.58 1.89 16.60
CA TYR A 157 -1.26 1.28 16.48
C TYR A 157 -0.85 1.01 15.03
N GLY A 158 -1.76 1.23 14.07
CA GLY A 158 -1.51 1.00 12.65
C GLY A 158 -1.06 -0.42 12.33
N MET A 159 -0.06 -0.54 11.46
CA MET A 159 0.66 -1.78 11.26
C MET A 159 1.72 -1.94 12.35
N PHE A 160 1.92 -3.14 12.85
CA PHE A 160 2.90 -3.41 13.91
C PHE A 160 4.30 -2.88 13.55
N LYS A 161 5.05 -2.46 14.57
CA LYS A 161 6.49 -2.22 14.46
C LYS A 161 7.20 -3.57 14.53
N GLN A 162 8.08 -3.82 13.55
CA GLN A 162 8.88 -5.03 13.52
C GLN A 162 10.17 -4.84 14.31
N LYS A 163 10.47 -5.78 15.20
CA LYS A 163 11.78 -5.99 15.78
C LYS A 163 12.37 -7.30 15.29
N ILE A 164 13.69 -7.35 15.22
CA ILE A 164 14.42 -8.59 14.95
C ILE A 164 15.15 -9.01 16.23
N GLU A 165 14.70 -10.10 16.82
CA GLU A 165 15.29 -10.66 18.02
C GLU A 165 15.80 -12.07 17.73
N ASN A 166 17.12 -12.30 17.91
CA ASN A 166 17.77 -13.56 17.54
C ASN A 166 17.49 -14.00 16.08
N GLY A 167 17.36 -13.03 15.18
CA GLY A 167 17.03 -13.27 13.78
C GLY A 167 15.56 -13.50 13.47
N TYR A 168 14.69 -13.54 14.47
CA TYR A 168 13.24 -13.70 14.29
C TYR A 168 12.53 -12.36 14.25
N GLN A 169 11.46 -12.28 13.44
CA GLN A 169 10.52 -11.17 13.53
C GLN A 169 9.73 -11.26 14.84
N VAL A 170 9.71 -10.15 15.56
CA VAL A 170 8.85 -9.92 16.74
C VAL A 170 7.98 -8.70 16.43
N GLU A 171 6.66 -8.87 16.59
CA GLU A 171 5.68 -7.82 16.40
C GLU A 171 5.45 -7.06 17.70
N VAL A 172 5.59 -5.74 17.67
CA VAL A 172 5.27 -4.87 18.81
C VAL A 172 4.33 -3.76 18.35
N PRO A 173 3.49 -3.20 19.24
CA PRO A 173 2.61 -2.09 18.88
C PRO A 173 3.41 -0.88 18.37
N ASP A 174 2.94 -0.27 17.28
CA ASP A 174 3.48 1.00 16.79
C ASP A 174 2.63 2.15 17.35
N ASN A 175 3.04 2.70 18.47
CA ASN A 175 2.31 3.78 19.14
C ASN A 175 2.62 5.14 18.49
N TRP A 176 2.29 5.29 17.22
CA TRP A 176 2.56 6.50 16.43
C TRP A 176 1.81 7.74 16.93
N LEU A 177 0.71 7.56 17.68
CA LEU A 177 -0.10 8.63 18.28
C LEU A 177 0.32 8.98 19.71
N LYS A 178 1.45 8.47 20.20
CA LYS A 178 1.90 8.67 21.59
C LYS A 178 1.91 10.16 22.00
N TYR A 179 2.32 11.03 21.11
CA TYR A 179 2.38 12.49 21.34
C TYR A 179 1.31 13.26 20.56
N GLY A 180 0.29 12.55 20.02
CA GLY A 180 -0.71 13.11 19.14
C GLY A 180 -0.21 13.26 17.70
N ASN A 181 -1.10 13.74 16.83
CA ASN A 181 -0.78 14.04 15.43
C ASN A 181 -1.09 15.52 15.17
N PRO A 182 -0.06 16.39 14.98
CA PRO A 182 -0.29 17.82 14.82
C PRO A 182 -1.08 18.18 13.56
N PHE A 183 -1.09 17.30 12.54
CA PHE A 183 -1.78 17.56 11.26
C PHE A 183 -3.26 17.23 11.29
N GLU A 184 -3.75 16.38 12.18
CA GLU A 184 -5.17 16.01 12.20
C GLU A 184 -6.05 17.05 12.93
N ILE A 185 -7.33 17.07 12.54
CA ILE A 185 -8.39 17.86 13.20
C ILE A 185 -9.55 16.93 13.50
N ARG A 186 -9.92 16.78 14.76
CA ARG A 186 -11.10 16.04 15.19
C ARG A 186 -12.37 16.83 14.83
N ARG A 187 -13.33 16.16 14.17
CA ARG A 187 -14.56 16.78 13.64
C ARG A 187 -15.81 16.11 14.25
N PRO A 188 -16.08 16.29 15.55
CA PRO A 188 -17.17 15.60 16.24
C PRO A 188 -18.55 15.99 15.71
N GLU A 189 -18.69 17.14 15.06
CA GLU A 189 -19.91 17.62 14.41
C GLU A 189 -20.32 16.76 13.20
N TYR A 190 -19.41 15.95 12.66
CA TYR A 190 -19.66 15.03 11.54
C TYR A 190 -19.74 13.57 12.00
N ALA A 191 -19.83 13.34 13.31
CA ALA A 191 -19.92 11.99 13.84
C ALA A 191 -21.16 11.24 13.31
N GLN A 192 -21.01 9.93 13.10
CA GLN A 192 -22.06 9.05 12.62
C GLN A 192 -22.27 7.87 13.57
N ILE A 193 -23.49 7.33 13.61
CA ILE A 193 -23.77 6.10 14.38
C ILE A 193 -23.73 4.91 13.45
N VAL A 194 -22.93 3.91 13.81
CA VAL A 194 -22.83 2.62 13.11
C VAL A 194 -23.38 1.54 14.00
N LYS A 195 -24.24 0.67 13.44
CA LYS A 195 -24.98 -0.36 14.17
C LYS A 195 -24.51 -1.76 13.78
N PHE A 196 -24.25 -2.59 14.77
CA PHE A 196 -23.84 -3.98 14.58
C PHE A 196 -24.78 -4.95 15.29
N GLY A 197 -25.06 -6.09 14.68
CA GLY A 197 -25.86 -7.15 15.27
C GLY A 197 -27.34 -6.82 15.42
N GLY A 198 -27.97 -7.45 16.39
CA GLY A 198 -29.41 -7.35 16.57
C GLY A 198 -30.22 -8.18 15.56
N TYR A 199 -31.43 -7.76 15.32
CA TYR A 199 -32.35 -8.40 14.38
C TYR A 199 -33.20 -7.36 13.65
N VAL A 200 -33.76 -7.77 12.51
CA VAL A 200 -34.61 -6.90 11.68
C VAL A 200 -36.06 -7.19 11.95
N ARG A 201 -36.80 -6.17 12.35
CA ARG A 201 -38.27 -6.19 12.48
C ARG A 201 -38.89 -5.47 11.30
N ILE A 202 -39.96 -6.03 10.75
CA ILE A 202 -40.66 -5.43 9.64
C ILE A 202 -42.00 -4.90 10.14
N GLU A 203 -42.27 -3.63 9.90
CA GLU A 203 -43.52 -2.97 10.19
C GLU A 203 -44.13 -2.40 8.91
N TRP A 204 -45.45 -2.48 8.82
CA TRP A 204 -46.15 -1.81 7.73
C TRP A 204 -46.35 -0.33 8.03
N ASP A 205 -45.82 0.54 7.17
CA ASP A 205 -46.04 1.98 7.23
C ASP A 205 -47.33 2.33 6.48
N ASN A 206 -48.39 2.67 7.25
CA ASN A 206 -49.70 3.00 6.70
C ASN A 206 -49.71 4.32 5.91
N GLU A 207 -48.84 5.27 6.24
CA GLU A 207 -48.78 6.56 5.54
C GLU A 207 -48.07 6.40 4.18
N LYS A 208 -46.94 5.72 4.18
CA LYS A 208 -46.11 5.52 2.99
C LYS A 208 -46.47 4.29 2.19
N LYS A 209 -47.41 3.44 2.68
CA LYS A 209 -47.90 2.19 2.09
C LYS A 209 -46.75 1.24 1.68
N ARG A 210 -45.80 1.05 2.58
CA ARG A 210 -44.62 0.20 2.36
C ARG A 210 -44.17 -0.48 3.63
N ASN A 211 -43.35 -1.53 3.47
CA ASN A 211 -42.63 -2.11 4.62
C ASN A 211 -41.53 -1.17 5.10
N ARG A 212 -41.45 -1.03 6.41
CA ARG A 212 -40.37 -0.35 7.13
C ARG A 212 -39.54 -1.41 7.82
N PHE A 213 -38.25 -1.40 7.56
CA PHE A 213 -37.27 -2.29 8.16
C PHE A 213 -36.59 -1.59 9.34
N ILE A 214 -36.71 -2.17 10.52
CA ILE A 214 -36.19 -1.60 11.78
C ILE A 214 -35.22 -2.59 12.37
N GLN A 215 -33.99 -2.15 12.59
CA GLN A 215 -32.99 -2.94 13.31
C GLN A 215 -33.11 -2.68 14.80
N ASP A 216 -33.41 -3.71 15.56
CA ASP A 216 -33.52 -3.69 17.03
C ASP A 216 -32.42 -4.53 17.69
N GLY A 217 -32.10 -4.26 18.96
CA GLY A 217 -31.13 -5.05 19.74
C GLY A 217 -29.69 -4.94 19.26
N TYR A 218 -29.37 -3.89 18.52
CA TYR A 218 -28.03 -3.64 17.97
C TYR A 218 -27.07 -3.05 19.00
N GLN A 219 -25.78 -3.22 18.77
CA GLN A 219 -24.71 -2.47 19.39
C GLN A 219 -24.42 -1.22 18.56
N ALA A 220 -24.52 -0.06 19.16
CA ALA A 220 -24.18 1.21 18.50
C ALA A 220 -22.74 1.62 18.80
N VAL A 221 -22.03 2.08 17.77
CA VAL A 221 -20.69 2.70 17.88
C VAL A 221 -20.74 4.07 17.23
N ARG A 222 -20.19 5.07 17.91
CA ARG A 222 -20.06 6.42 17.40
C ARG A 222 -18.76 6.53 16.60
N ALA A 223 -18.87 6.71 15.30
CA ALA A 223 -17.74 6.99 14.42
C ALA A 223 -17.47 8.50 14.39
N VAL A 224 -16.28 8.91 14.81
CA VAL A 224 -15.87 10.32 14.87
C VAL A 224 -14.72 10.52 13.89
N PRO A 225 -14.88 11.43 12.89
CA PRO A 225 -13.83 11.63 11.90
C PRO A 225 -12.75 12.56 12.40
N TYR A 226 -11.53 12.24 11.96
CA TYR A 226 -10.34 13.08 12.04
C TYR A 226 -9.90 13.39 10.62
N ASP A 227 -9.79 14.68 10.28
CA ASP A 227 -9.37 15.11 8.96
C ASP A 227 -7.90 15.49 8.96
N MET A 228 -7.14 14.92 8.01
CA MET A 228 -5.76 15.29 7.73
C MET A 228 -5.69 15.99 6.37
N PRO A 229 -4.92 17.08 6.23
CA PRO A 229 -4.80 17.78 4.96
C PRO A 229 -3.96 16.96 3.97
N VAL A 230 -4.37 16.97 2.72
CA VAL A 230 -3.62 16.42 1.60
C VAL A 230 -3.36 17.55 0.61
N VAL A 231 -2.16 18.09 0.68
CA VAL A 231 -1.77 19.30 -0.06
C VAL A 231 -1.35 18.93 -1.48
N GLY A 232 -1.93 19.58 -2.47
CA GLY A 232 -1.51 19.50 -3.86
C GLY A 232 -0.22 20.29 -4.12
N TYR A 233 0.58 19.86 -5.07
CA TYR A 233 1.85 20.50 -5.37
C TYR A 233 1.64 21.84 -6.10
N GLY A 234 1.97 22.94 -5.44
CA GLY A 234 2.06 24.28 -6.02
C GLY A 234 0.75 24.90 -6.54
N ASN A 235 -0.41 24.31 -6.25
CA ASN A 235 -1.71 24.72 -6.78
C ASN A 235 -2.72 25.24 -5.75
N ASN A 236 -2.33 25.37 -4.50
CA ASN A 236 -3.17 25.80 -3.37
C ASN A 236 -4.40 24.90 -3.07
N VAL A 237 -4.51 23.74 -3.69
CA VAL A 237 -5.58 22.78 -3.42
C VAL A 237 -5.22 21.91 -2.22
N VAL A 238 -6.14 21.77 -1.30
CA VAL A 238 -6.01 20.90 -0.13
C VAL A 238 -7.27 20.06 0.00
N ASN A 239 -7.15 18.77 -0.31
CA ASN A 239 -8.17 17.77 -0.04
C ASN A 239 -8.02 17.20 1.38
N SER A 240 -8.92 16.31 1.77
CA SER A 240 -8.94 15.71 3.11
C SER A 240 -8.73 14.20 3.05
N LEU A 241 -7.86 13.69 3.92
CA LEU A 241 -7.91 12.30 4.36
C LEU A 241 -8.74 12.25 5.63
N ARG A 242 -9.94 11.66 5.54
CA ARG A 242 -10.88 11.48 6.64
C ARG A 242 -10.75 10.08 7.21
N ILE A 243 -10.24 9.97 8.40
CA ILE A 243 -10.07 8.71 9.11
C ILE A 243 -10.97 8.66 10.34
N TRP A 244 -11.66 7.53 10.50
CA TRP A 244 -12.69 7.36 11.52
C TRP A 244 -12.13 6.72 12.78
N ASP A 245 -12.34 7.37 13.91
CA ASP A 245 -12.13 6.81 15.24
C ASP A 245 -13.44 6.28 15.81
N ALA A 246 -13.38 5.31 16.72
CA ALA A 246 -14.54 4.68 17.31
C ALA A 246 -14.68 5.06 18.80
N GLU A 247 -15.84 5.61 19.15
CA GLU A 247 -16.21 5.98 20.52
C GLU A 247 -17.48 5.22 20.93
N ALA A 248 -17.62 4.92 22.21
CA ALA A 248 -18.87 4.39 22.74
C ALA A 248 -19.96 5.48 22.72
N VAL A 249 -21.21 5.08 22.46
CA VAL A 249 -22.36 5.99 22.61
C VAL A 249 -22.58 6.31 24.08
N ASP A 250 -22.56 5.27 24.93
CA ASP A 250 -22.58 5.38 26.39
C ASP A 250 -21.16 5.17 26.92
N GLU A 251 -20.45 6.28 27.15
CA GLU A 251 -19.02 6.22 27.45
C GLU A 251 -18.66 5.55 28.77
N PHE A 252 -19.55 5.68 29.78
CA PHE A 252 -19.23 5.21 31.12
C PHE A 252 -20.47 4.79 31.89
N ASN A 253 -20.50 3.56 32.39
CA ASN A 253 -21.58 3.08 33.21
C ASN A 253 -21.29 3.33 34.72
N LEU A 254 -21.72 4.49 35.21
CA LEU A 254 -21.49 4.91 36.57
C LEU A 254 -22.11 3.93 37.60
N SER A 255 -23.27 3.34 37.30
CA SER A 255 -23.92 2.38 38.20
C SER A 255 -23.10 1.07 38.39
N SER A 256 -22.44 0.63 37.30
CA SER A 256 -21.51 -0.52 37.40
C SER A 256 -20.26 -0.16 38.20
N PHE A 257 -19.73 1.03 37.97
CA PHE A 257 -18.55 1.55 38.65
C PHE A 257 -18.79 1.64 40.17
N ASP A 258 -19.93 2.21 40.58
CA ASP A 258 -20.31 2.37 41.98
C ASP A 258 -20.50 1.02 42.72
N LYS A 259 -20.83 -0.05 41.97
CA LYS A 259 -20.93 -1.41 42.47
C LYS A 259 -19.60 -2.18 42.51
N GLY A 260 -18.50 -1.53 42.08
CA GLY A 260 -17.16 -2.13 42.02
C GLY A 260 -16.91 -2.98 40.77
N ASP A 261 -17.83 -3.00 39.80
CA ASP A 261 -17.64 -3.69 38.52
C ASP A 261 -16.98 -2.75 37.49
N TYR A 262 -15.70 -2.49 37.69
CA TYR A 262 -14.93 -1.53 36.91
C TYR A 262 -14.76 -1.96 35.45
N LEU A 263 -14.67 -3.25 35.16
CA LEU A 263 -14.55 -3.74 33.77
C LEU A 263 -15.85 -3.51 32.99
N LYS A 264 -16.99 -3.80 33.61
CA LYS A 264 -18.29 -3.55 33.00
C LYS A 264 -18.59 -2.06 32.84
N ALA A 265 -18.05 -1.22 33.72
CA ALA A 265 -18.19 0.23 33.64
C ALA A 265 -17.59 0.81 32.33
N VAL A 266 -16.57 0.17 31.74
CA VAL A 266 -15.86 0.59 30.51
C VAL A 266 -16.00 -0.40 29.36
N GLU A 267 -16.88 -1.39 29.47
CA GLU A 267 -17.04 -2.45 28.45
C GLU A 267 -17.37 -1.90 27.07
N GLN A 268 -18.31 -0.96 26.97
CA GLN A 268 -18.70 -0.35 25.71
C GLN A 268 -17.55 0.45 25.07
N GLN A 269 -16.75 1.13 25.87
CA GLN A 269 -15.55 1.82 25.40
C GLN A 269 -14.54 0.85 24.82
N ASN A 270 -14.30 -0.28 25.48
CA ASN A 270 -13.35 -1.29 25.01
C ASN A 270 -13.83 -1.95 23.71
N LEU A 271 -15.11 -2.28 23.62
CA LEU A 271 -15.70 -2.85 22.40
C LEU A 271 -15.59 -1.89 21.19
N ALA A 272 -15.82 -0.59 21.41
CA ALA A 272 -15.64 0.41 20.36
C ALA A 272 -14.15 0.55 19.97
N LYS A 273 -13.25 0.70 20.92
CA LYS A 273 -11.80 0.87 20.69
C LYS A 273 -11.18 -0.29 19.91
N ASN A 274 -11.60 -1.54 20.20
CA ASN A 274 -11.08 -2.71 19.49
C ASN A 274 -11.20 -2.61 17.97
N ILE A 275 -12.23 -1.91 17.46
CA ILE A 275 -12.46 -1.74 16.01
C ILE A 275 -11.31 -0.98 15.36
N VAL A 276 -10.70 -0.03 16.08
CA VAL A 276 -9.71 0.91 15.52
C VAL A 276 -8.30 0.75 16.08
N GLU A 277 -7.99 -0.37 16.75
CA GLU A 277 -6.66 -0.53 17.33
C GLU A 277 -5.60 -0.99 16.34
N VAL A 278 -5.86 -2.04 15.57
CA VAL A 278 -4.87 -2.71 14.72
C VAL A 278 -5.38 -2.93 13.32
N LEU A 279 -4.54 -2.62 12.34
CA LEU A 279 -4.78 -2.97 10.92
C LEU A 279 -4.55 -4.48 10.72
N TYR A 280 -5.50 -5.15 10.07
CA TYR A 280 -5.47 -6.58 9.78
C TYR A 280 -5.24 -7.45 11.03
N PRO A 281 -6.18 -7.46 11.98
CA PRO A 281 -6.13 -8.41 13.09
C PRO A 281 -6.04 -9.84 12.55
N ASN A 282 -5.36 -10.70 13.32
CA ASN A 282 -5.22 -12.12 12.97
C ASN A 282 -6.60 -12.79 12.83
N ASP A 283 -6.90 -13.30 11.65
CA ASP A 283 -8.18 -13.90 11.28
C ASP A 283 -8.14 -15.44 11.17
N ASN A 284 -7.14 -16.08 11.75
CA ASN A 284 -7.08 -17.53 11.89
C ASN A 284 -8.17 -18.08 12.82
N HIS A 285 -8.87 -17.22 13.54
CA HIS A 285 -9.97 -17.54 14.45
C HIS A 285 -11.22 -16.70 14.15
N TYR A 286 -12.37 -17.19 14.57
CA TYR A 286 -13.67 -16.58 14.26
C TYR A 286 -13.80 -15.12 14.74
N SER A 287 -13.36 -14.81 15.95
CA SER A 287 -13.40 -13.44 16.49
C SER A 287 -12.54 -12.45 15.70
N GLY A 288 -11.42 -12.89 15.15
CA GLY A 288 -10.59 -12.07 14.26
C GLY A 288 -11.29 -11.78 12.93
N LYS A 289 -11.97 -12.77 12.35
CA LYS A 289 -12.82 -12.57 11.16
C LYS A 289 -13.94 -11.58 11.43
N GLU A 290 -14.62 -11.74 12.57
CA GLU A 290 -15.69 -10.82 12.99
C GLU A 290 -15.16 -9.39 13.13
N LEU A 291 -14.01 -9.20 13.78
CA LEU A 291 -13.40 -7.89 13.95
C LEU A 291 -13.04 -7.25 12.62
N ARG A 292 -12.49 -8.00 11.66
CA ARG A 292 -12.20 -7.49 10.32
C ARG A 292 -13.45 -7.04 9.57
N LEU A 293 -14.54 -7.80 9.65
CA LEU A 293 -15.80 -7.40 9.03
C LEU A 293 -16.40 -6.16 9.72
N LYS A 294 -16.28 -6.07 11.06
CA LYS A 294 -16.65 -4.86 11.81
C LYS A 294 -15.88 -3.64 11.34
N GLN A 295 -14.56 -3.75 11.14
CA GLN A 295 -13.73 -2.66 10.64
C GLN A 295 -14.19 -2.17 9.28
N GLN A 296 -14.47 -3.09 8.35
CA GLN A 296 -14.93 -2.74 7.01
C GLN A 296 -16.27 -2.00 7.04
N TYR A 297 -17.27 -2.55 7.73
CA TYR A 297 -18.57 -1.91 7.83
C TYR A 297 -18.52 -0.57 8.59
N PHE A 298 -17.69 -0.48 9.63
CA PHE A 298 -17.54 0.72 10.45
C PHE A 298 -17.16 1.94 9.61
N PHE A 299 -16.04 1.89 8.89
CA PHE A 299 -15.60 3.06 8.13
C PHE A 299 -16.44 3.31 6.87
N VAL A 300 -16.95 2.25 6.26
CA VAL A 300 -17.81 2.35 5.07
C VAL A 300 -19.13 3.03 5.44
N SER A 301 -19.82 2.52 6.46
CA SER A 301 -21.11 3.09 6.88
C SER A 301 -20.97 4.55 7.29
N ALA A 302 -19.97 4.89 8.09
CA ALA A 302 -19.70 6.26 8.49
C ALA A 302 -19.41 7.18 7.29
N SER A 303 -18.62 6.71 6.33
CA SER A 303 -18.27 7.49 5.14
C SER A 303 -19.46 7.71 4.21
N VAL A 304 -20.26 6.68 3.98
CA VAL A 304 -21.46 6.76 3.12
C VAL A 304 -22.53 7.67 3.75
N GLN A 305 -22.80 7.51 5.05
CA GLN A 305 -23.74 8.37 5.77
C GLN A 305 -23.31 9.84 5.68
N ARG A 306 -22.03 10.15 5.90
CA ARG A 306 -21.55 11.55 5.82
C ARG A 306 -21.58 12.10 4.39
N ALA A 307 -21.25 11.29 3.38
CA ALA A 307 -21.31 11.71 1.98
C ALA A 307 -22.75 12.08 1.57
N ILE A 308 -23.74 11.26 1.97
CA ILE A 308 -25.16 11.54 1.74
C ILE A 308 -25.61 12.78 2.52
N ALA A 309 -25.23 12.92 3.78
CA ALA A 309 -25.56 14.10 4.58
C ALA A 309 -25.01 15.38 3.92
N LYS A 310 -23.76 15.36 3.44
CA LYS A 310 -23.17 16.50 2.71
C LYS A 310 -23.91 16.79 1.40
N TYR A 311 -24.27 15.76 0.64
CA TYR A 311 -25.07 15.93 -0.58
C TYR A 311 -26.40 16.65 -0.29
N LYS A 312 -27.10 16.26 0.77
CA LYS A 312 -28.41 16.82 1.17
C LYS A 312 -28.34 18.26 1.71
N GLU A 313 -27.16 18.79 2.02
CA GLU A 313 -26.99 20.19 2.39
C GLU A 313 -27.40 21.13 1.23
N ASN A 314 -27.25 20.69 -0.03
CA ASN A 314 -27.50 21.51 -1.23
C ASN A 314 -28.45 20.87 -2.25
N HIS A 315 -28.88 19.62 -2.04
CA HIS A 315 -29.69 18.85 -3.01
C HIS A 315 -30.85 18.13 -2.32
N ASP A 316 -32.05 18.26 -2.86
CA ASP A 316 -33.26 17.62 -2.32
C ASP A 316 -33.58 16.25 -2.97
N ASP A 317 -33.11 16.00 -4.22
CA ASP A 317 -33.41 14.78 -4.95
C ASP A 317 -32.29 13.74 -4.83
N ILE A 318 -32.44 12.80 -3.90
CA ILE A 318 -31.43 11.76 -3.65
C ILE A 318 -31.21 10.83 -4.83
N ARG A 319 -32.13 10.75 -5.81
CA ARG A 319 -31.95 9.93 -7.04
C ARG A 319 -30.81 10.43 -7.91
N LYS A 320 -30.39 11.68 -7.73
CA LYS A 320 -29.28 12.32 -8.44
C LYS A 320 -27.97 12.27 -7.69
N LEU A 321 -27.89 11.52 -6.60
CA LEU A 321 -26.66 11.38 -5.80
C LEU A 321 -25.44 11.06 -6.66
N HIS A 322 -25.58 10.17 -7.64
CA HIS A 322 -24.52 9.74 -8.54
C HIS A 322 -23.93 10.86 -9.42
N GLU A 323 -24.63 11.96 -9.58
CA GLU A 323 -24.12 13.12 -10.32
C GLU A 323 -23.05 13.88 -9.50
N LYS A 324 -23.08 13.72 -8.17
CA LYS A 324 -22.22 14.47 -7.23
C LYS A 324 -21.31 13.58 -6.37
N VAL A 325 -21.55 12.29 -6.32
CA VAL A 325 -20.83 11.35 -5.45
C VAL A 325 -20.36 10.15 -6.25
N CYS A 326 -19.10 9.79 -6.08
CA CYS A 326 -18.52 8.54 -6.56
C CYS A 326 -17.74 7.88 -5.43
N PHE A 327 -18.03 6.60 -5.16
CA PHE A 327 -17.28 5.75 -4.23
C PHE A 327 -16.33 4.84 -5.01
N GLN A 328 -15.04 5.06 -4.89
CA GLN A 328 -14.02 4.16 -5.45
C GLN A 328 -13.64 3.13 -4.39
N LEU A 329 -13.90 1.86 -4.67
CA LEU A 329 -13.62 0.73 -3.80
C LEU A 329 -12.19 0.23 -4.04
N ASN A 330 -11.30 0.49 -3.09
CA ASN A 330 -9.91 0.03 -3.16
C ASN A 330 -9.82 -1.41 -2.65
N ASP A 331 -9.77 -2.36 -3.56
CA ASP A 331 -9.96 -3.80 -3.35
C ASP A 331 -11.39 -4.15 -2.87
N THR A 332 -11.58 -5.34 -2.32
CA THR A 332 -12.88 -5.82 -1.84
C THR A 332 -13.21 -5.35 -0.42
N HIS A 333 -12.24 -4.79 0.30
CA HIS A 333 -12.42 -4.37 1.69
C HIS A 333 -13.61 -3.42 1.90
N PRO A 334 -13.86 -2.43 1.02
CA PRO A 334 -15.01 -1.54 1.17
C PRO A 334 -16.26 -2.00 0.42
N THR A 335 -16.36 -3.23 -0.04
CA THR A 335 -17.47 -3.70 -0.89
C THR A 335 -18.85 -3.62 -0.19
N VAL A 336 -18.89 -3.67 1.13
CA VAL A 336 -20.13 -3.43 1.90
C VAL A 336 -20.74 -2.05 1.64
N THR A 337 -20.04 -1.15 0.96
CA THR A 337 -20.59 0.12 0.45
C THR A 337 -21.85 -0.11 -0.39
N VAL A 338 -21.87 -1.15 -1.20
CA VAL A 338 -22.98 -1.47 -2.10
C VAL A 338 -24.28 -1.72 -1.31
N PRO A 339 -24.35 -2.73 -0.44
CA PRO A 339 -25.58 -2.98 0.30
C PRO A 339 -25.87 -1.91 1.38
N GLU A 340 -24.86 -1.22 1.90
CA GLU A 340 -25.08 -0.12 2.84
C GLU A 340 -25.70 1.10 2.15
N LEU A 341 -25.25 1.45 0.95
CA LEU A 341 -25.86 2.51 0.17
C LEU A 341 -27.30 2.16 -0.18
N MET A 342 -27.57 0.92 -0.61
CA MET A 342 -28.93 0.42 -0.82
C MET A 342 -29.79 0.55 0.44
N ARG A 343 -29.26 0.16 1.60
CA ARG A 343 -29.98 0.26 2.87
C ARG A 343 -30.39 1.71 3.17
N ILE A 344 -29.47 2.64 3.06
CA ILE A 344 -29.76 4.05 3.34
C ILE A 344 -30.80 4.58 2.34
N LEU A 345 -30.59 4.34 1.05
CA LEU A 345 -31.51 4.82 0.00
C LEU A 345 -32.94 4.27 0.16
N MET A 346 -33.07 3.00 0.54
CA MET A 346 -34.40 2.38 0.72
C MET A 346 -35.00 2.66 2.09
N ASP A 347 -34.26 2.40 3.17
CA ASP A 347 -34.82 2.38 4.52
C ASP A 347 -34.92 3.79 5.11
N GLU A 348 -33.96 4.67 4.82
CA GLU A 348 -33.91 6.03 5.34
C GLU A 348 -34.49 7.07 4.35
N GLU A 349 -34.04 7.04 3.09
CA GLU A 349 -34.47 7.99 2.07
C GLU A 349 -35.78 7.60 1.35
N GLY A 350 -36.16 6.35 1.44
CA GLY A 350 -37.46 5.88 1.00
C GLY A 350 -37.62 5.55 -0.46
N LEU A 351 -36.55 5.33 -1.18
CA LEU A 351 -36.58 4.88 -2.57
C LEU A 351 -37.10 3.43 -2.67
N GLY A 352 -37.71 3.09 -3.84
CA GLY A 352 -37.92 1.71 -4.21
C GLY A 352 -36.61 1.00 -4.56
N TRP A 353 -36.67 -0.34 -4.64
CA TRP A 353 -35.47 -1.15 -4.96
C TRP A 353 -34.80 -0.69 -6.27
N ASP A 354 -35.55 -0.56 -7.33
CA ASP A 354 -35.01 -0.30 -8.66
C ASP A 354 -34.39 1.09 -8.75
N GLU A 355 -34.98 2.11 -8.12
CA GLU A 355 -34.43 3.45 -8.02
C GLU A 355 -33.11 3.44 -7.18
N ALA A 356 -33.13 2.77 -6.03
CA ALA A 356 -31.96 2.65 -5.16
C ALA A 356 -30.82 1.90 -5.86
N TRP A 357 -31.13 0.85 -6.60
CA TRP A 357 -30.14 0.08 -7.36
C TRP A 357 -29.53 0.89 -8.50
N GLU A 358 -30.35 1.65 -9.23
CA GLU A 358 -29.85 2.54 -10.28
C GLU A 358 -28.87 3.58 -9.74
N VAL A 359 -29.20 4.21 -8.61
CA VAL A 359 -28.29 5.18 -7.95
C VAL A 359 -27.01 4.49 -7.48
N THR A 360 -27.14 3.35 -6.80
CA THR A 360 -25.99 2.60 -6.24
C THR A 360 -25.01 2.18 -7.32
N THR A 361 -25.52 1.60 -8.41
CA THR A 361 -24.67 1.11 -9.51
C THR A 361 -23.98 2.23 -10.30
N LYS A 362 -24.51 3.45 -10.23
CA LYS A 362 -23.86 4.64 -10.81
C LYS A 362 -22.89 5.34 -9.86
N CYS A 363 -22.94 5.01 -8.56
CA CYS A 363 -22.06 5.60 -7.56
C CYS A 363 -20.78 4.80 -7.31
N CYS A 364 -20.76 3.48 -7.54
CA CYS A 364 -19.67 2.59 -7.10
C CYS A 364 -18.78 2.13 -8.26
N ALA A 365 -17.48 2.20 -8.06
CA ALA A 365 -16.46 1.63 -8.94
C ALA A 365 -15.47 0.78 -8.13
N TYR A 366 -14.95 -0.29 -8.71
CA TYR A 366 -14.12 -1.29 -8.04
C TYR A 366 -12.78 -1.46 -8.73
N THR A 367 -11.72 -1.44 -7.93
CA THR A 367 -10.37 -1.79 -8.35
C THR A 367 -9.97 -3.12 -7.74
N ASN A 368 -9.62 -4.11 -8.58
CA ASN A 368 -9.08 -5.39 -8.13
C ASN A 368 -7.57 -5.32 -8.00
N HIS A 369 -7.01 -5.81 -6.88
CA HIS A 369 -5.57 -5.81 -6.60
C HIS A 369 -4.97 -7.21 -6.49
N THR A 370 -5.74 -8.26 -6.75
CA THR A 370 -5.26 -9.65 -6.61
C THR A 370 -5.52 -10.47 -7.85
N ILE A 371 -4.63 -11.43 -8.11
CA ILE A 371 -4.80 -12.43 -9.18
C ILE A 371 -5.26 -13.76 -8.58
N MET A 372 -4.77 -14.11 -7.40
CA MET A 372 -5.02 -15.42 -6.79
C MET A 372 -6.48 -15.55 -6.35
N ALA A 373 -7.22 -16.47 -6.95
CA ALA A 373 -8.63 -16.72 -6.65
C ALA A 373 -8.86 -17.07 -5.17
N GLU A 374 -7.93 -17.76 -4.52
CA GLU A 374 -7.99 -18.08 -3.10
C GLU A 374 -7.83 -16.86 -2.18
N ALA A 375 -7.23 -15.79 -2.69
CA ALA A 375 -7.08 -14.53 -1.95
C ALA A 375 -8.27 -13.58 -2.12
N LEU A 376 -9.24 -13.89 -2.97
CA LEU A 376 -10.49 -13.15 -3.08
C LEU A 376 -11.30 -13.30 -1.79
N GLU A 377 -11.67 -12.17 -1.20
CA GLU A 377 -12.30 -12.12 0.12
C GLU A 377 -13.69 -12.75 0.13
N LYS A 378 -13.90 -13.61 1.12
CA LYS A 378 -15.17 -14.33 1.35
C LYS A 378 -15.49 -14.27 2.84
N TRP A 379 -16.77 -14.08 3.17
CA TRP A 379 -17.24 -14.09 4.55
C TRP A 379 -18.24 -15.23 4.77
N PRO A 380 -18.13 -15.99 5.88
CA PRO A 380 -19.16 -16.94 6.24
C PRO A 380 -20.52 -16.25 6.36
N VAL A 381 -21.54 -16.84 5.76
CA VAL A 381 -22.92 -16.29 5.76
C VAL A 381 -23.45 -16.11 7.18
N ASP A 382 -23.21 -17.08 8.08
CA ASP A 382 -23.64 -17.00 9.47
C ASP A 382 -23.02 -15.81 10.20
N LEU A 383 -21.75 -15.55 9.99
CA LEU A 383 -21.04 -14.39 10.54
C LEU A 383 -21.63 -13.08 9.99
N PHE A 384 -21.76 -12.99 8.69
CA PHE A 384 -22.24 -11.78 8.01
C PHE A 384 -23.69 -11.46 8.41
N MET A 385 -24.56 -12.45 8.39
CA MET A 385 -25.97 -12.32 8.76
C MET A 385 -26.14 -11.92 10.24
N ARG A 386 -25.35 -12.49 11.14
CA ARG A 386 -25.41 -12.17 12.57
C ARG A 386 -24.91 -10.76 12.85
N LEU A 387 -23.84 -10.35 12.21
CA LEU A 387 -23.20 -9.05 12.44
C LEU A 387 -23.95 -7.90 11.74
N LEU A 388 -24.47 -8.15 10.55
CA LEU A 388 -25.06 -7.15 9.65
C LEU A 388 -26.42 -7.64 9.10
N PRO A 389 -27.43 -7.88 9.95
CA PRO A 389 -28.63 -8.59 9.57
C PRO A 389 -29.43 -7.90 8.45
N ARG A 390 -29.57 -6.58 8.47
CA ARG A 390 -30.28 -5.84 7.42
C ARG A 390 -29.50 -5.79 6.12
N VAL A 391 -28.20 -5.57 6.21
CA VAL A 391 -27.28 -5.55 5.07
C VAL A 391 -27.28 -6.91 4.37
N TYR A 392 -27.29 -7.99 5.15
CA TYR A 392 -27.35 -9.35 4.59
C TYR A 392 -28.64 -9.62 3.78
N GLN A 393 -29.82 -9.19 4.28
CA GLN A 393 -31.08 -9.29 3.53
C GLN A 393 -30.98 -8.60 2.16
N ILE A 394 -30.28 -7.48 2.09
CA ILE A 394 -30.06 -6.76 0.84
C ILE A 394 -29.10 -7.54 -0.08
N VAL A 395 -28.05 -8.12 0.48
CA VAL A 395 -27.13 -8.98 -0.28
C VAL A 395 -27.84 -10.20 -0.88
N GLU A 396 -28.73 -10.85 -0.11
CA GLU A 396 -29.55 -11.95 -0.63
C GLU A 396 -30.40 -11.53 -1.83
N GLU A 397 -31.05 -10.38 -1.76
CA GLU A 397 -31.90 -9.89 -2.84
C GLU A 397 -31.07 -9.44 -4.05
N ILE A 398 -29.89 -8.82 -3.86
CA ILE A 398 -28.97 -8.52 -4.96
C ILE A 398 -28.57 -9.82 -5.67
N ASN A 399 -28.17 -10.84 -4.91
CA ASN A 399 -27.78 -12.12 -5.45
C ASN A 399 -28.94 -12.79 -6.23
N ARG A 400 -30.11 -12.81 -5.64
CA ARG A 400 -31.29 -13.40 -6.27
C ARG A 400 -31.64 -12.76 -7.63
N ARG A 401 -31.68 -11.43 -7.69
CA ARG A 401 -31.98 -10.70 -8.93
C ARG A 401 -30.89 -10.90 -9.97
N PHE A 402 -29.62 -10.78 -9.57
CA PHE A 402 -28.50 -10.99 -10.48
C PHE A 402 -28.48 -12.40 -11.08
N LEU A 403 -28.81 -13.44 -10.30
CA LEU A 403 -28.82 -14.80 -10.82
C LEU A 403 -29.99 -15.04 -11.81
N ILE A 404 -31.08 -14.31 -11.70
CA ILE A 404 -32.14 -14.32 -12.73
C ILE A 404 -31.58 -13.78 -14.04
N ASP A 405 -30.88 -12.65 -14.02
CA ASP A 405 -30.26 -12.05 -15.21
C ASP A 405 -29.22 -12.99 -15.84
N VAL A 406 -28.45 -13.72 -15.01
CA VAL A 406 -27.47 -14.71 -15.48
C VAL A 406 -28.18 -15.88 -16.15
N GLU A 407 -29.26 -16.42 -15.57
CA GLU A 407 -29.99 -17.55 -16.11
C GLU A 407 -30.71 -17.18 -17.41
N GLU A 408 -31.27 -15.98 -17.49
CA GLU A 408 -31.89 -15.48 -18.71
C GLU A 408 -30.86 -15.34 -19.85
N LYS A 409 -29.67 -14.84 -19.56
CA LYS A 409 -28.62 -14.67 -20.57
C LYS A 409 -27.92 -15.97 -20.95
N TYR A 410 -27.80 -16.90 -20.00
CA TYR A 410 -27.05 -18.16 -20.15
C TYR A 410 -27.89 -19.36 -19.68
N PRO A 411 -29.00 -19.68 -20.34
CA PRO A 411 -29.89 -20.76 -19.91
C PRO A 411 -29.19 -22.12 -19.87
N ASN A 412 -29.39 -22.88 -18.79
CA ASN A 412 -28.79 -24.18 -18.53
C ASN A 412 -27.24 -24.18 -18.34
N GLN A 413 -26.61 -23.02 -18.18
CA GLN A 413 -25.18 -22.95 -17.90
C GLN A 413 -24.91 -22.79 -16.38
N TYR A 414 -25.18 -23.90 -15.66
CA TYR A 414 -25.06 -23.91 -14.18
C TYR A 414 -23.70 -23.53 -13.64
N ASP A 415 -22.62 -23.80 -14.39
CA ASP A 415 -21.26 -23.39 -13.99
C ASP A 415 -21.11 -21.87 -13.93
N LYS A 416 -21.73 -21.13 -14.90
CA LYS A 416 -21.74 -19.67 -14.86
C LYS A 416 -22.52 -19.13 -13.67
N ILE A 417 -23.69 -19.71 -13.38
CA ILE A 417 -24.49 -19.35 -12.20
C ILE A 417 -23.62 -19.55 -10.95
N ARG A 418 -23.00 -20.71 -10.78
CA ARG A 418 -22.12 -21.01 -9.65
C ARG A 418 -20.95 -20.04 -9.53
N ASN A 419 -20.25 -19.80 -10.65
CA ASN A 419 -19.05 -18.97 -10.64
C ASN A 419 -19.34 -17.49 -10.35
N MET A 420 -20.47 -16.96 -10.84
CA MET A 420 -20.85 -15.56 -10.68
C MET A 420 -21.69 -15.26 -9.45
N ALA A 421 -22.28 -16.28 -8.81
CA ALA A 421 -23.10 -16.07 -7.61
C ALA A 421 -22.34 -15.32 -6.51
N ILE A 422 -23.00 -14.35 -5.87
CA ILE A 422 -22.48 -13.64 -4.69
C ILE A 422 -22.53 -14.57 -3.47
N LEU A 423 -23.63 -15.29 -3.31
CA LEU A 423 -23.83 -16.27 -2.24
C LEU A 423 -23.64 -17.68 -2.79
N TYR A 424 -22.61 -18.36 -2.32
CA TYR A 424 -22.32 -19.73 -2.71
C TYR A 424 -21.60 -20.51 -1.61
N GLU A 425 -21.98 -21.78 -1.38
CA GLU A 425 -21.38 -22.66 -0.37
C GLU A 425 -21.26 -22.03 1.03
N GLY A 426 -22.28 -21.31 1.47
CA GLY A 426 -22.29 -20.66 2.78
C GLY A 426 -21.35 -19.47 2.91
N GLN A 427 -20.89 -18.91 1.79
CA GLN A 427 -19.99 -17.76 1.76
C GLN A 427 -20.60 -16.57 1.01
N VAL A 428 -20.29 -15.37 1.47
CA VAL A 428 -20.52 -14.10 0.76
C VAL A 428 -19.23 -13.76 0.00
N ARG A 429 -19.29 -13.77 -1.33
CA ARG A 429 -18.12 -13.47 -2.20
C ARG A 429 -18.09 -11.99 -2.53
N MET A 430 -17.18 -11.27 -1.90
CA MET A 430 -17.15 -9.81 -1.96
C MET A 430 -16.78 -9.28 -3.35
N ALA A 431 -15.80 -9.88 -4.03
CA ALA A 431 -15.43 -9.49 -5.38
C ALA A 431 -16.61 -9.61 -6.36
N ASN A 432 -17.37 -10.69 -6.27
CA ASN A 432 -18.56 -10.91 -7.11
C ASN A 432 -19.57 -9.79 -6.91
N MET A 433 -19.85 -9.41 -5.65
CA MET A 433 -20.76 -8.31 -5.33
C MET A 433 -20.24 -6.96 -5.87
N ALA A 434 -18.96 -6.68 -5.74
CA ALA A 434 -18.35 -5.45 -6.24
C ALA A 434 -18.45 -5.33 -7.78
N ILE A 435 -18.24 -6.44 -8.49
CA ILE A 435 -18.35 -6.49 -9.96
C ILE A 435 -19.80 -6.29 -10.42
N VAL A 436 -20.74 -6.97 -9.76
CA VAL A 436 -22.16 -6.86 -10.09
C VAL A 436 -22.66 -5.42 -9.96
N ALA A 437 -22.31 -4.75 -8.89
CA ALA A 437 -22.80 -3.41 -8.58
C ALA A 437 -21.94 -2.27 -9.16
N GLY A 438 -20.65 -2.48 -9.41
CA GLY A 438 -19.78 -1.41 -9.90
C GLY A 438 -20.04 -1.05 -11.36
N PHE A 439 -20.00 0.25 -11.70
CA PHE A 439 -20.05 0.68 -13.10
C PHE A 439 -18.71 0.48 -13.82
N SER A 440 -17.62 0.33 -13.08
CA SER A 440 -16.27 0.11 -13.60
C SER A 440 -15.53 -0.87 -12.71
N VAL A 441 -14.82 -1.81 -13.35
CA VAL A 441 -13.93 -2.79 -12.73
C VAL A 441 -12.58 -2.67 -13.42
N ASN A 442 -11.57 -2.23 -12.70
CA ASN A 442 -10.22 -2.15 -13.28
C ASN A 442 -9.23 -3.10 -12.62
N GLY A 443 -8.34 -3.65 -13.46
CA GLY A 443 -7.09 -4.21 -13.02
C GLY A 443 -6.02 -3.11 -12.84
N VAL A 444 -4.86 -3.48 -12.32
CA VAL A 444 -3.81 -2.52 -11.89
C VAL A 444 -2.51 -2.62 -12.68
N ALA A 445 -2.47 -3.48 -13.68
CA ALA A 445 -1.46 -3.55 -14.74
C ALA A 445 -2.09 -4.23 -15.96
N ARG A 446 -1.51 -4.03 -17.14
CA ARG A 446 -2.08 -4.60 -18.38
C ARG A 446 -2.17 -6.13 -18.31
N LEU A 447 -1.08 -6.80 -17.96
CA LEU A 447 -1.08 -8.27 -17.82
C LEU A 447 -2.13 -8.74 -16.80
N HIS A 448 -2.22 -8.09 -15.65
CA HIS A 448 -3.22 -8.39 -14.63
C HIS A 448 -4.64 -8.29 -15.19
N THR A 449 -4.93 -7.21 -15.87
CA THR A 449 -6.26 -6.98 -16.46
C THR A 449 -6.61 -8.05 -17.50
N GLU A 450 -5.66 -8.48 -18.32
CA GLU A 450 -5.88 -9.56 -19.29
C GLU A 450 -6.10 -10.92 -18.61
N ILE A 451 -5.40 -11.21 -17.52
CA ILE A 451 -5.63 -12.41 -16.71
C ILE A 451 -7.04 -12.38 -16.10
N LEU A 452 -7.47 -11.24 -15.55
CA LEU A 452 -8.83 -11.09 -15.03
C LEU A 452 -9.89 -11.35 -16.10
N LYS A 453 -9.78 -10.73 -17.28
CA LYS A 453 -10.73 -10.86 -18.38
C LYS A 453 -10.82 -12.26 -18.95
N ASN A 454 -9.68 -12.91 -19.13
CA ASN A 454 -9.60 -14.15 -19.90
C ASN A 454 -9.64 -15.41 -19.04
N ARG A 455 -9.44 -15.27 -17.72
CA ARG A 455 -9.35 -16.41 -16.78
C ARG A 455 -10.17 -16.18 -15.51
N GLU A 456 -9.67 -15.40 -14.57
CA GLU A 456 -10.21 -15.32 -13.19
C GLU A 456 -11.65 -14.81 -13.13
N LEU A 457 -11.98 -13.80 -13.94
CA LEU A 457 -13.31 -13.17 -13.99
C LEU A 457 -13.95 -13.29 -15.39
N LYS A 458 -13.56 -14.33 -16.12
CA LYS A 458 -13.99 -14.54 -17.51
C LYS A 458 -15.50 -14.50 -17.67
N ASP A 459 -16.26 -15.19 -16.82
CA ASP A 459 -17.70 -15.24 -16.91
C ASP A 459 -18.35 -13.85 -16.72
N PHE A 460 -17.81 -13.04 -15.82
CA PHE A 460 -18.22 -11.64 -15.65
C PHE A 460 -17.87 -10.79 -16.86
N TYR A 461 -16.65 -10.96 -17.39
CA TYR A 461 -16.22 -10.22 -18.57
C TYR A 461 -17.06 -10.55 -19.80
N GLU A 462 -17.40 -11.81 -20.02
CA GLU A 462 -18.31 -12.23 -21.10
C GLU A 462 -19.72 -11.65 -20.93
N MET A 463 -20.19 -11.48 -19.68
CA MET A 463 -21.50 -10.92 -19.39
C MET A 463 -21.55 -9.40 -19.48
N MET A 464 -20.50 -8.71 -19.00
CA MET A 464 -20.45 -7.25 -18.82
C MET A 464 -19.09 -6.67 -19.27
N PRO A 465 -18.69 -6.86 -20.55
CA PRO A 465 -17.34 -6.48 -21.01
C PRO A 465 -17.05 -4.99 -20.87
N GLU A 466 -18.08 -4.14 -20.96
CA GLU A 466 -18.00 -2.69 -20.88
C GLU A 466 -17.51 -2.17 -19.51
N LYS A 467 -17.65 -2.96 -18.45
CA LYS A 467 -17.17 -2.59 -17.12
C LYS A 467 -15.66 -2.72 -16.97
N PHE A 468 -15.02 -3.64 -17.72
CA PHE A 468 -13.63 -4.02 -17.50
C PHE A 468 -12.64 -3.12 -18.22
N ASN A 469 -11.69 -2.58 -17.49
CA ASN A 469 -10.64 -1.74 -18.04
C ASN A 469 -9.34 -1.88 -17.25
N ASN A 470 -8.23 -1.37 -17.81
CA ASN A 470 -6.94 -1.32 -17.15
C ASN A 470 -6.59 0.09 -16.70
N LYS A 471 -6.11 0.20 -15.47
CA LYS A 471 -5.43 1.39 -14.95
C LYS A 471 -4.12 0.94 -14.30
N THR A 472 -3.05 0.91 -15.10
CA THR A 472 -1.72 0.58 -14.56
C THR A 472 -1.38 1.48 -13.40
N ASN A 473 -0.96 0.91 -12.29
CA ASN A 473 -0.57 1.64 -11.09
C ASN A 473 0.50 2.68 -11.37
N GLY A 474 0.63 3.62 -10.47
CA GLY A 474 1.65 4.65 -10.50
C GLY A 474 2.09 5.05 -9.10
N ILE A 475 3.09 5.91 -9.06
CA ILE A 475 3.71 6.46 -7.85
C ILE A 475 3.77 7.98 -7.95
N THR A 476 3.79 8.68 -6.80
CA THR A 476 4.04 10.12 -6.82
C THR A 476 5.54 10.41 -6.89
N GLN A 477 5.94 11.13 -7.91
CA GLN A 477 7.32 11.59 -8.06
C GLN A 477 7.70 12.65 -7.02
N ARG A 478 6.73 13.35 -6.42
CA ARG A 478 7.00 14.32 -5.35
C ARG A 478 7.64 13.63 -4.15
N ARG A 479 7.06 12.54 -3.64
CA ARG A 479 7.67 11.81 -2.54
C ARG A 479 8.89 11.00 -2.96
N PHE A 480 8.84 10.26 -4.06
CA PHE A 480 9.86 9.25 -4.38
C PHE A 480 11.03 9.75 -5.22
N LEU A 481 10.98 10.99 -5.71
CA LEU A 481 12.14 11.65 -6.32
C LEU A 481 12.42 13.00 -5.68
N LEU A 482 11.46 13.94 -5.68
CA LEU A 482 11.70 15.31 -5.17
C LEU A 482 12.08 15.32 -3.68
N HIS A 483 11.34 14.60 -2.84
CA HIS A 483 11.60 14.50 -1.41
C HIS A 483 12.66 13.43 -1.09
N GLY A 484 12.51 12.22 -1.65
CA GLY A 484 13.33 11.06 -1.27
C GLY A 484 14.76 11.10 -1.82
N ASN A 485 15.00 11.80 -2.94
CA ASN A 485 16.30 11.88 -3.61
C ASN A 485 16.59 13.29 -4.12
N PRO A 486 16.76 14.26 -3.22
CA PRO A 486 16.93 15.67 -3.62
C PRO A 486 18.15 15.89 -4.52
N LEU A 487 19.24 15.14 -4.34
CA LEU A 487 20.43 15.25 -5.21
C LEU A 487 20.08 14.91 -6.67
N LEU A 488 19.32 13.85 -6.89
CA LEU A 488 18.88 13.47 -8.24
C LEU A 488 17.85 14.47 -8.78
N ALA A 489 16.90 14.91 -7.95
CA ALA A 489 15.90 15.90 -8.35
C ALA A 489 16.52 17.21 -8.83
N ASP A 490 17.52 17.73 -8.12
CA ASP A 490 18.26 18.94 -8.49
C ASP A 490 19.04 18.74 -9.80
N TRP A 491 19.67 17.59 -9.95
CA TRP A 491 20.40 17.25 -11.18
C TRP A 491 19.46 17.15 -12.39
N VAL A 492 18.32 16.50 -12.22
CA VAL A 492 17.27 16.38 -13.27
C VAL A 492 16.78 17.76 -13.68
N THR A 493 16.40 18.60 -12.72
CA THR A 493 15.95 19.98 -12.99
C THR A 493 17.01 20.76 -13.74
N LYS A 494 18.28 20.68 -13.34
CA LYS A 494 19.38 21.33 -14.02
C LYS A 494 19.59 20.81 -15.46
N LYS A 495 19.52 19.50 -15.67
CA LYS A 495 19.73 18.88 -16.99
C LYS A 495 18.57 19.16 -17.95
N LEU A 496 17.35 19.19 -17.46
CA LEU A 496 16.17 19.54 -18.26
C LEU A 496 16.01 21.04 -18.47
N GLY A 497 16.60 21.86 -17.59
CA GLY A 497 16.45 23.32 -17.58
C GLY A 497 15.08 23.78 -17.06
N SER A 498 14.32 22.89 -16.42
CA SER A 498 12.97 23.14 -15.89
C SER A 498 12.65 22.14 -14.79
N ASP A 499 11.84 22.56 -13.83
CA ASP A 499 11.24 21.73 -12.77
C ASP A 499 9.85 21.17 -13.13
N ALA A 500 9.38 21.41 -14.35
CA ALA A 500 8.06 20.99 -14.82
C ALA A 500 7.81 19.46 -14.72
N TRP A 501 8.87 18.66 -14.67
CA TRP A 501 8.78 17.21 -14.46
C TRP A 501 8.07 16.84 -13.14
N ILE A 502 8.05 17.74 -12.15
CA ILE A 502 7.42 17.50 -10.84
C ILE A 502 5.90 17.28 -10.99
N THR A 503 5.27 17.92 -11.96
CA THR A 503 3.84 17.77 -12.28
C THR A 503 3.59 17.12 -13.64
N ASP A 504 4.65 16.86 -14.41
CA ASP A 504 4.59 16.21 -15.73
C ASP A 504 5.79 15.25 -15.89
N LEU A 505 5.71 14.09 -15.23
CA LEU A 505 6.79 13.12 -15.15
C LEU A 505 7.32 12.65 -16.54
N PRO A 506 6.49 12.54 -17.60
CA PRO A 506 6.98 12.24 -18.95
C PRO A 506 8.11 13.14 -19.45
N GLN A 507 8.29 14.33 -18.91
CA GLN A 507 9.42 15.22 -19.27
C GLN A 507 10.78 14.64 -18.94
N LEU A 508 10.86 13.64 -18.01
CA LEU A 508 12.10 12.91 -17.74
C LEU A 508 12.70 12.27 -18.98
N LYS A 509 11.90 11.99 -20.00
CA LYS A 509 12.39 11.45 -21.28
C LYS A 509 13.44 12.36 -21.94
N GLY A 510 13.41 13.65 -21.67
CA GLY A 510 14.44 14.60 -22.09
C GLY A 510 15.86 14.28 -21.59
N LEU A 511 15.99 13.39 -20.60
CA LEU A 511 17.31 12.92 -20.12
C LEU A 511 17.97 11.92 -21.07
N GLU A 512 17.24 11.26 -21.97
CA GLU A 512 17.81 10.29 -22.94
C GLU A 512 18.95 10.88 -23.77
N LYS A 513 18.91 12.18 -24.09
CA LYS A 513 19.98 12.86 -24.81
C LYS A 513 21.35 12.82 -24.11
N TYR A 514 21.37 12.50 -22.82
CA TYR A 514 22.59 12.37 -22.04
C TYR A 514 23.06 10.91 -21.88
N ALA A 515 22.38 9.94 -22.52
CA ALA A 515 22.69 8.52 -22.38
C ALA A 515 24.10 8.14 -22.89
N ASP A 516 24.69 8.94 -23.78
CA ASP A 516 26.05 8.77 -24.31
C ASP A 516 27.00 9.90 -23.89
N ASP A 517 26.57 10.82 -23.02
CA ASP A 517 27.39 11.89 -22.44
C ASP A 517 28.15 11.38 -21.21
N SER A 518 29.43 11.08 -21.38
CA SER A 518 30.29 10.54 -20.32
C SER A 518 30.27 11.39 -19.04
N LYS A 519 30.23 12.72 -19.16
CA LYS A 519 30.22 13.60 -17.99
C LYS A 519 28.90 13.52 -17.26
N ALA A 520 27.77 13.50 -17.99
CA ALA A 520 26.45 13.37 -17.39
C ALA A 520 26.28 12.02 -16.69
N LEU A 521 26.80 10.93 -17.28
CA LEU A 521 26.79 9.60 -16.70
C LEU A 521 27.63 9.53 -15.40
N ASP A 522 28.80 10.16 -15.40
CA ASP A 522 29.65 10.23 -14.20
C ASP A 522 28.97 11.03 -13.07
N GLU A 523 28.34 12.17 -13.40
CA GLU A 523 27.54 12.96 -12.44
C GLU A 523 26.38 12.14 -11.85
N PHE A 524 25.65 11.41 -12.70
CA PHE A 524 24.52 10.58 -12.30
C PHE A 524 24.97 9.46 -11.34
N MET A 525 26.07 8.78 -11.66
CA MET A 525 26.62 7.72 -10.80
C MET A 525 27.24 8.26 -9.51
N GLN A 526 27.79 9.49 -9.53
CA GLN A 526 28.27 10.13 -8.31
C GLN A 526 27.13 10.39 -7.33
N ILE A 527 25.97 10.85 -7.82
CA ILE A 527 24.75 11.02 -7.01
C ILE A 527 24.32 9.67 -6.41
N LYS A 528 24.32 8.60 -7.22
CA LYS A 528 24.02 7.25 -6.75
C LYS A 528 24.99 6.84 -5.63
N TYR A 529 26.27 7.08 -5.80
CA TYR A 529 27.31 6.77 -4.82
C TYR A 529 27.07 7.52 -3.49
N GLU A 530 26.75 8.80 -3.54
CA GLU A 530 26.46 9.60 -2.33
C GLU A 530 25.23 9.04 -1.57
N ASN A 531 24.19 8.63 -2.28
CA ASN A 531 23.03 7.97 -1.70
C ASN A 531 23.40 6.59 -1.10
N LYS A 532 24.32 5.85 -1.74
CA LYS A 532 24.85 4.57 -1.20
C LYS A 532 25.66 4.77 0.06
N VAL A 533 26.46 5.82 0.13
CA VAL A 533 27.19 6.22 1.37
C VAL A 533 26.20 6.53 2.50
N ARG A 534 25.12 7.28 2.19
CA ARG A 534 24.08 7.59 3.16
C ARG A 534 23.39 6.32 3.68
N LEU A 535 23.03 5.38 2.79
CA LEU A 535 22.43 4.11 3.20
C LEU A 535 23.42 3.22 3.97
N ALA A 536 24.69 3.19 3.57
CA ALA A 536 25.73 2.45 4.30
C ALA A 536 25.90 2.96 5.73
N LYS A 537 25.84 4.28 5.93
CA LYS A 537 25.83 4.89 7.26
C LYS A 537 24.62 4.45 8.08
N TYR A 538 23.42 4.52 7.48
CA TYR A 538 22.19 4.05 8.10
C TYR A 538 22.30 2.57 8.54
N ILE A 539 22.79 1.69 7.65
CA ILE A 539 23.01 0.27 7.95
C ILE A 539 24.00 0.09 9.11
N LYS A 540 25.08 0.86 9.11
CA LYS A 540 26.06 0.80 10.21
C LYS A 540 25.43 1.17 11.55
N GLU A 541 24.64 2.24 11.58
CA GLU A 541 24.02 2.75 12.80
C GLU A 541 22.92 1.81 13.33
N HIS A 542 22.16 1.16 12.45
CA HIS A 542 21.00 0.35 12.84
C HIS A 542 21.27 -1.16 12.87
N ASN A 543 22.17 -1.65 12.04
CA ASN A 543 22.48 -3.08 11.94
C ASN A 543 23.89 -3.42 12.47
N GLY A 544 24.75 -2.42 12.70
CA GLY A 544 26.13 -2.63 13.09
C GLY A 544 27.04 -3.23 11.99
N ILE A 545 26.55 -3.31 10.74
CA ILE A 545 27.24 -3.94 9.61
C ILE A 545 27.95 -2.86 8.80
N ASP A 546 29.23 -3.07 8.52
CA ASP A 546 29.98 -2.26 7.57
C ASP A 546 29.73 -2.79 6.15
N VAL A 547 29.17 -1.94 5.29
CA VAL A 547 28.96 -2.24 3.88
C VAL A 547 29.83 -1.31 3.02
N ASN A 548 30.35 -1.86 1.92
CA ASN A 548 31.13 -1.10 0.96
C ASN A 548 30.20 -0.39 -0.04
N PRO A 549 30.19 0.96 -0.10
CA PRO A 549 29.38 1.70 -1.07
C PRO A 549 29.76 1.42 -2.54
N ASP A 550 30.98 0.92 -2.82
CA ASP A 550 31.38 0.53 -4.16
C ASP A 550 30.80 -0.82 -4.59
N SER A 551 30.31 -1.65 -3.65
CA SER A 551 29.64 -2.91 -3.98
C SER A 551 28.31 -2.67 -4.70
N ILE A 552 27.81 -3.68 -5.43
CA ILE A 552 26.47 -3.63 -5.99
C ILE A 552 25.47 -3.65 -4.82
N PHE A 553 24.58 -2.67 -4.75
CA PHE A 553 23.44 -2.69 -3.83
C PHE A 553 22.28 -3.39 -4.51
N ASP A 554 22.12 -4.68 -4.21
CA ASP A 554 21.06 -5.56 -4.70
C ASP A 554 19.94 -5.60 -3.66
N VAL A 555 18.76 -5.10 -4.02
CA VAL A 555 17.75 -4.72 -3.03
C VAL A 555 16.40 -5.38 -3.30
N GLN A 556 15.90 -6.09 -2.28
CA GLN A 556 14.55 -6.63 -2.25
C GLN A 556 13.82 -6.14 -1.00
N VAL A 557 13.06 -5.06 -1.14
CA VAL A 557 12.28 -4.47 -0.06
C VAL A 557 10.81 -4.44 -0.42
N LYS A 558 10.05 -5.27 0.26
CA LYS A 558 8.61 -5.47 0.06
C LYS A 558 8.05 -6.37 1.17
N ARG A 559 6.73 -6.39 1.35
CA ARG A 559 6.07 -7.36 2.23
C ARG A 559 6.57 -8.78 1.94
N LEU A 560 6.84 -9.56 2.99
CA LEU A 560 7.26 -10.94 2.81
C LEU A 560 6.05 -11.83 2.50
N HIS A 561 6.12 -12.48 1.36
CA HIS A 561 5.17 -13.50 0.94
C HIS A 561 5.88 -14.52 0.05
N GLU A 562 5.48 -15.79 0.10
CA GLU A 562 6.15 -16.85 -0.65
C GLU A 562 6.16 -16.61 -2.16
N TYR A 563 5.08 -16.04 -2.75
CA TYR A 563 5.05 -15.76 -4.18
C TYR A 563 6.02 -14.64 -4.63
N LYS A 564 6.44 -13.75 -3.71
CA LYS A 564 7.45 -12.69 -3.98
C LYS A 564 8.86 -13.25 -3.99
N ARG A 565 9.02 -14.48 -3.56
CA ARG A 565 10.22 -15.31 -3.62
C ARG A 565 11.47 -14.74 -2.98
N GLN A 566 11.34 -14.04 -1.84
CA GLN A 566 12.51 -13.71 -1.01
C GLN A 566 13.32 -14.96 -0.66
N LEU A 567 12.63 -16.10 -0.53
CA LEU A 567 13.28 -17.39 -0.35
C LEU A 567 14.24 -17.72 -1.51
N MET A 568 13.83 -17.53 -2.77
CA MET A 568 14.70 -17.77 -3.93
C MET A 568 15.95 -16.89 -3.88
N ASN A 569 15.81 -15.62 -3.48
CA ASN A 569 16.93 -14.71 -3.34
C ASN A 569 17.93 -15.21 -2.28
N ILE A 570 17.47 -15.55 -1.08
CA ILE A 570 18.41 -16.01 -0.04
C ILE A 570 19.02 -17.38 -0.36
N LEU A 571 18.31 -18.29 -1.00
CA LEU A 571 18.89 -19.56 -1.50
C LEU A 571 19.97 -19.30 -2.54
N HIS A 572 19.77 -18.29 -3.41
CA HIS A 572 20.79 -17.88 -4.37
C HIS A 572 22.03 -17.26 -3.69
N VAL A 573 21.84 -16.48 -2.64
CA VAL A 573 22.97 -15.99 -1.83
C VAL A 573 23.78 -17.14 -1.22
N MET A 574 23.11 -18.18 -0.71
CA MET A 574 23.74 -19.39 -0.21
C MET A 574 24.52 -20.12 -1.33
N TYR A 575 23.93 -20.19 -2.51
CA TYR A 575 24.59 -20.76 -3.71
C TYR A 575 25.86 -19.96 -4.07
N LEU A 576 25.79 -18.65 -4.16
CA LEU A 576 26.96 -17.79 -4.44
C LEU A 576 28.05 -17.94 -3.38
N TYR A 577 27.66 -17.98 -2.11
CA TYR A 577 28.58 -18.20 -1.01
C TYR A 577 29.32 -19.55 -1.15
N ASN A 578 28.63 -20.63 -1.47
CA ASN A 578 29.25 -21.93 -1.74
C ASN A 578 30.24 -21.84 -2.89
N LYS A 579 29.90 -21.15 -4.00
CA LYS A 579 30.81 -21.01 -5.16
C LYS A 579 32.06 -20.18 -4.82
N ILE A 580 31.93 -19.14 -4.06
CA ILE A 580 33.07 -18.31 -3.62
C ILE A 580 33.95 -19.11 -2.64
N LYS A 581 33.37 -19.90 -1.75
CA LYS A 581 34.13 -20.79 -0.84
C LYS A 581 34.90 -21.84 -1.60
N GLU A 582 34.34 -22.42 -2.64
CA GLU A 582 35.01 -23.39 -3.52
C GLU A 582 36.13 -22.77 -4.36
N ASN A 583 35.93 -21.51 -4.78
CA ASN A 583 36.92 -20.75 -5.55
C ASN A 583 37.01 -19.29 -5.06
N PRO A 584 37.77 -19.00 -4.01
CA PRO A 584 37.92 -17.63 -3.47
C PRO A 584 38.49 -16.60 -4.46
N SER A 585 39.16 -17.06 -5.53
CA SER A 585 39.68 -16.21 -6.60
C SER A 585 38.69 -15.95 -7.73
N MET A 586 37.48 -16.47 -7.62
CA MET A 586 36.41 -16.25 -8.58
C MET A 586 36.22 -14.74 -8.87
N ASP A 587 36.12 -14.38 -10.14
CA ASP A 587 35.88 -13.00 -10.59
C ASP A 587 34.40 -12.62 -10.36
N PHE A 588 34.15 -12.21 -9.14
CA PHE A 588 32.82 -11.79 -8.67
C PHE A 588 32.90 -10.36 -8.13
N TYR A 589 32.11 -9.45 -8.71
CA TYR A 589 32.06 -8.07 -8.23
C TYR A 589 31.34 -8.03 -6.87
N PRO A 590 31.93 -7.38 -5.84
CA PRO A 590 31.34 -7.36 -4.49
C PRO A 590 29.89 -6.90 -4.50
N THR A 591 29.02 -7.63 -3.82
CA THR A 591 27.57 -7.40 -3.80
C THR A 591 27.07 -7.38 -2.37
N THR A 592 26.30 -6.36 -2.03
CA THR A 592 25.56 -6.25 -0.78
C THR A 592 24.08 -6.53 -1.06
N PHE A 593 23.59 -7.66 -0.55
CA PHE A 593 22.19 -8.06 -0.63
C PHE A 593 21.42 -7.43 0.52
N ILE A 594 20.46 -6.57 0.17
CA ILE A 594 19.70 -5.79 1.15
C ILE A 594 18.24 -6.24 1.10
N PHE A 595 17.77 -6.76 2.22
CA PHE A 595 16.38 -7.18 2.44
C PHE A 595 15.69 -6.22 3.39
N GLY A 596 14.39 -6.03 3.19
CA GLY A 596 13.51 -5.36 4.12
C GLY A 596 12.09 -5.88 3.90
N ALA A 597 11.50 -6.48 4.93
CA ALA A 597 10.23 -7.15 4.79
C ALA A 597 9.52 -7.32 6.12
N LYS A 598 8.21 -7.09 6.14
CA LYS A 598 7.34 -7.51 7.26
C LYS A 598 6.50 -8.70 6.79
N ALA A 599 6.47 -9.76 7.59
CA ALA A 599 5.58 -10.89 7.41
C ALA A 599 4.29 -10.70 8.22
N ALA A 600 3.15 -11.17 7.73
CA ALA A 600 1.94 -11.23 8.54
C ALA A 600 2.18 -12.05 9.82
N ALA A 601 1.64 -11.60 10.95
CA ALA A 601 1.93 -12.18 12.26
C ALA A 601 1.64 -13.70 12.34
N GLY A 602 0.59 -14.17 11.68
CA GLY A 602 0.21 -15.58 11.61
C GLY A 602 0.87 -16.39 10.50
N TYR A 603 1.71 -15.77 9.65
CA TYR A 603 2.31 -16.44 8.50
C TYR A 603 3.66 -17.07 8.85
N ARG A 604 3.60 -18.29 9.39
CA ARG A 604 4.75 -18.99 9.95
C ARG A 604 5.93 -19.15 8.97
N ARG A 605 5.71 -19.66 7.74
CA ARG A 605 6.80 -19.86 6.75
C ARG A 605 7.42 -18.54 6.31
N ALA A 606 6.63 -17.47 6.18
CA ALA A 606 7.16 -16.15 5.89
C ALA A 606 8.09 -15.67 7.02
N LYS A 607 7.68 -15.83 8.28
CA LYS A 607 8.51 -15.50 9.45
C LYS A 607 9.77 -16.38 9.53
N LEU A 608 9.66 -17.65 9.16
CA LEU A 608 10.80 -18.56 9.09
C LEU A 608 11.78 -18.17 7.97
N THR A 609 11.30 -17.62 6.86
CA THR A 609 12.15 -17.07 5.80
C THR A 609 12.94 -15.86 6.29
N ILE A 610 12.34 -14.97 7.10
CA ILE A 610 13.07 -13.87 7.75
C ILE A 610 14.19 -14.42 8.65
N LYS A 611 13.89 -15.45 9.44
CA LYS A 611 14.90 -16.12 10.28
C LYS A 611 16.03 -16.71 9.43
N LEU A 612 15.72 -17.32 8.28
CA LEU A 612 16.73 -17.87 7.37
C LEU A 612 17.64 -16.75 6.83
N ILE A 613 17.06 -15.62 6.37
CA ILE A 613 17.84 -14.49 5.87
C ILE A 613 18.83 -14.00 6.92
N ASN A 614 18.38 -13.78 8.16
CA ASN A 614 19.24 -13.34 9.25
C ASN A 614 20.30 -14.39 9.64
N SER A 615 19.93 -15.66 9.64
CA SER A 615 20.87 -16.74 9.94
C SER A 615 21.98 -16.89 8.87
N VAL A 616 21.62 -16.72 7.60
CA VAL A 616 22.58 -16.69 6.49
C VAL A 616 23.49 -15.46 6.59
N ALA A 617 22.91 -14.30 6.92
CA ALA A 617 23.67 -13.07 7.16
C ALA A 617 24.73 -13.24 8.26
N ASP A 618 24.34 -13.85 9.39
CA ASP A 618 25.27 -14.09 10.50
C ASP A 618 26.46 -14.96 10.09
N VAL A 619 26.26 -15.97 9.27
CA VAL A 619 27.34 -16.83 8.78
C VAL A 619 28.22 -16.09 7.77
N ILE A 620 27.62 -15.49 6.74
CA ILE A 620 28.35 -14.91 5.61
C ILE A 620 29.12 -13.64 6.03
N ASN A 621 28.47 -12.76 6.80
CA ASN A 621 29.06 -11.48 7.18
C ASN A 621 30.28 -11.64 8.10
N ASN A 622 30.38 -12.75 8.82
CA ASN A 622 31.48 -13.06 9.72
C ASN A 622 32.58 -13.95 9.11
N ASP A 623 32.42 -14.39 7.86
CA ASP A 623 33.43 -15.20 7.18
C ASP A 623 34.44 -14.36 6.43
N ALA A 624 35.62 -14.17 7.03
CA ALA A 624 36.71 -13.42 6.43
C ALA A 624 37.30 -14.07 5.16
N SER A 625 37.07 -15.37 4.96
CA SER A 625 37.69 -16.12 3.86
C SER A 625 37.15 -15.73 2.47
N ILE A 626 35.97 -15.09 2.42
CA ILE A 626 35.37 -14.60 1.17
C ILE A 626 35.74 -13.13 0.84
N ASN A 627 36.62 -12.52 1.64
CA ASN A 627 37.13 -11.16 1.44
C ASN A 627 36.02 -10.09 1.24
N GLY A 628 34.91 -10.23 1.92
CA GLY A 628 33.79 -9.29 1.83
C GLY A 628 33.10 -9.25 0.46
N LYS A 629 33.27 -10.26 -0.40
CA LYS A 629 32.61 -10.32 -1.71
C LYS A 629 31.08 -10.34 -1.61
N ILE A 630 30.53 -10.87 -0.52
CA ILE A 630 29.11 -10.86 -0.22
C ILE A 630 28.89 -10.25 1.16
N LYS A 631 27.92 -9.36 1.28
CA LYS A 631 27.30 -8.93 2.53
C LYS A 631 25.79 -9.11 2.43
N VAL A 632 25.18 -9.49 3.54
CA VAL A 632 23.72 -9.66 3.64
C VAL A 632 23.22 -8.76 4.77
N VAL A 633 22.23 -7.94 4.46
CA VAL A 633 21.64 -7.00 5.41
C VAL A 633 20.12 -7.18 5.42
N PHE A 634 19.53 -7.32 6.59
CA PHE A 634 18.09 -7.26 6.78
C PHE A 634 17.75 -5.95 7.50
N ILE A 635 17.13 -5.01 6.79
CA ILE A 635 16.71 -3.73 7.37
C ILE A 635 15.42 -3.94 8.18
N GLU A 636 15.53 -3.75 9.49
CA GLU A 636 14.43 -3.87 10.43
C GLU A 636 13.35 -2.82 10.19
N ASN A 637 12.11 -3.22 10.38
CA ASN A 637 10.96 -2.31 10.35
C ASN A 637 10.85 -1.49 9.06
N TYR A 638 10.94 -2.14 7.92
CA TYR A 638 10.76 -1.48 6.62
C TYR A 638 9.44 -0.69 6.57
N ARG A 639 9.54 0.60 6.27
CA ARG A 639 8.45 1.57 6.23
C ARG A 639 8.76 2.69 5.24
N VAL A 640 7.83 3.63 5.04
CA VAL A 640 7.99 4.70 4.03
C VAL A 640 9.25 5.55 4.27
N SER A 641 9.51 5.96 5.50
CA SER A 641 10.63 6.86 5.81
C SER A 641 12.01 6.24 5.51
N ASN A 642 12.23 4.93 5.77
CA ASN A 642 13.48 4.30 5.38
C ASN A 642 13.49 3.81 3.92
N ALA A 643 12.33 3.56 3.34
CA ALA A 643 12.19 3.21 1.93
C ALA A 643 12.77 4.29 0.99
N GLU A 644 12.54 5.56 1.29
CA GLU A 644 13.05 6.69 0.49
C GLU A 644 14.58 6.66 0.38
N ILE A 645 15.28 6.40 1.48
CA ILE A 645 16.75 6.27 1.49
C ILE A 645 17.19 5.03 0.69
N ILE A 646 16.47 3.93 0.82
CA ILE A 646 16.78 2.65 0.18
C ILE A 646 16.64 2.77 -1.34
N PHE A 647 15.53 3.32 -1.83
CA PHE A 647 15.31 3.46 -3.29
C PHE A 647 16.37 4.33 -3.94
N ALA A 648 16.73 5.45 -3.32
CA ALA A 648 17.75 6.36 -3.84
C ALA A 648 19.14 5.71 -3.98
N ALA A 649 19.46 4.75 -3.10
CA ALA A 649 20.77 4.09 -3.03
C ALA A 649 20.85 2.77 -3.83
N SER A 650 19.76 2.27 -4.40
CA SER A 650 19.73 0.95 -5.00
C SER A 650 20.34 0.91 -6.40
N ASP A 651 21.13 -0.11 -6.70
CA ASP A 651 21.64 -0.42 -8.03
C ASP A 651 20.73 -1.41 -8.76
N VAL A 652 20.28 -2.45 -8.08
CA VAL A 652 19.46 -3.55 -8.62
C VAL A 652 18.13 -3.61 -7.87
N SER A 653 17.07 -3.66 -8.65
CA SER A 653 15.69 -3.81 -8.18
C SER A 653 15.23 -5.25 -8.35
N GLU A 654 15.11 -5.98 -7.25
CA GLU A 654 14.67 -7.37 -7.22
C GLU A 654 13.13 -7.47 -7.32
N GLN A 655 12.63 -7.86 -8.50
CA GLN A 655 11.22 -7.99 -8.83
C GLN A 655 10.92 -9.40 -9.33
N ILE A 656 11.16 -10.39 -8.45
CA ILE A 656 11.31 -11.81 -8.78
C ILE A 656 10.10 -12.67 -8.42
N SER A 657 8.91 -12.10 -8.35
CA SER A 657 7.67 -12.85 -8.13
C SER A 657 7.49 -13.99 -9.14
N THR A 658 6.81 -15.05 -8.74
CA THR A 658 6.34 -16.07 -9.69
C THR A 658 5.42 -15.38 -10.70
N ALA A 659 5.69 -15.54 -11.98
CA ALA A 659 4.89 -14.93 -13.03
C ALA A 659 3.40 -15.31 -12.89
N SER A 660 2.51 -14.36 -13.15
CA SER A 660 1.06 -14.42 -12.90
C SER A 660 0.61 -14.22 -11.43
N LYS A 661 1.50 -13.88 -10.49
CA LYS A 661 1.10 -13.76 -9.07
C LYS A 661 1.10 -12.31 -8.56
N GLU A 662 2.02 -11.46 -9.00
CA GLU A 662 2.03 -10.04 -8.64
C GLU A 662 1.12 -9.26 -9.60
N ALA A 663 0.03 -8.70 -9.11
CA ALA A 663 -0.92 -7.97 -9.94
C ALA A 663 -0.27 -6.76 -10.66
N SER A 664 0.55 -6.01 -9.96
CA SER A 664 1.30 -4.87 -10.52
C SER A 664 2.68 -4.73 -9.89
N GLY A 665 2.74 -4.55 -8.58
CA GLY A 665 3.85 -3.94 -7.90
C GLY A 665 3.87 -2.41 -8.09
N THR A 666 4.48 -1.71 -7.15
CA THR A 666 4.79 -0.28 -7.23
C THR A 666 6.22 0.02 -6.78
N GLY A 667 6.84 -0.89 -6.02
CA GLY A 667 8.26 -0.79 -5.67
C GLY A 667 9.15 -0.78 -6.90
N ASN A 668 8.83 -1.59 -7.90
CA ASN A 668 9.50 -1.62 -9.21
C ASN A 668 9.57 -0.24 -9.87
N MET A 669 8.50 0.55 -9.82
CA MET A 669 8.44 1.91 -10.39
C MET A 669 9.30 2.91 -9.58
N LYS A 670 9.34 2.78 -8.25
CA LYS A 670 10.16 3.62 -7.36
C LYS A 670 11.65 3.39 -7.59
N PHE A 671 12.05 2.14 -7.74
CA PHE A 671 13.41 1.76 -8.11
C PHE A 671 13.80 2.32 -9.48
N MET A 672 12.93 2.13 -10.49
CA MET A 672 13.14 2.63 -11.84
C MET A 672 13.33 4.15 -11.85
N LEU A 673 12.49 4.88 -11.15
CA LEU A 673 12.56 6.35 -11.02
C LEU A 673 13.90 6.81 -10.43
N ASN A 674 14.48 6.05 -9.51
CA ASN A 674 15.75 6.32 -8.85
C ASN A 674 16.96 5.70 -9.56
N GLY A 675 16.79 5.19 -10.76
CA GLY A 675 17.89 4.67 -11.57
C GLY A 675 18.41 3.30 -11.14
N ALA A 676 17.61 2.48 -10.47
CA ALA A 676 17.92 1.08 -10.27
C ALA A 676 17.49 0.25 -11.49
N VAL A 677 18.30 -0.74 -11.83
CA VAL A 677 18.02 -1.64 -12.96
C VAL A 677 17.21 -2.84 -12.47
N THR A 678 16.14 -3.17 -13.17
CA THR A 678 15.25 -4.28 -12.79
C THR A 678 15.90 -5.64 -13.09
N LEU A 679 15.98 -6.50 -12.07
CA LEU A 679 16.17 -7.94 -12.20
C LEU A 679 14.84 -8.60 -11.82
N GLY A 680 14.16 -9.21 -12.79
CA GLY A 680 12.80 -9.65 -12.51
C GLY A 680 12.22 -10.63 -13.52
N THR A 681 11.00 -11.04 -13.21
CA THR A 681 10.16 -11.87 -14.07
C THR A 681 9.22 -11.00 -14.90
N MET A 682 8.69 -11.53 -15.99
CA MET A 682 7.66 -10.87 -16.80
C MET A 682 6.28 -11.01 -16.12
N ASP A 683 6.12 -10.28 -15.02
CA ASP A 683 4.94 -10.29 -14.16
C ASP A 683 4.50 -8.87 -13.81
N GLY A 684 3.20 -8.68 -13.61
CA GLY A 684 2.63 -7.39 -13.23
C GLY A 684 3.09 -6.23 -14.10
N ALA A 685 3.47 -5.13 -13.44
CA ALA A 685 3.96 -3.94 -14.13
C ALA A 685 5.40 -4.07 -14.66
N ASN A 686 6.15 -5.13 -14.32
CA ASN A 686 7.47 -5.37 -14.89
C ASN A 686 7.41 -5.47 -16.42
N VAL A 687 6.34 -6.04 -16.96
CA VAL A 687 6.12 -6.13 -18.42
C VAL A 687 6.15 -4.74 -19.04
N GLU A 688 5.42 -3.80 -18.47
CA GLU A 688 5.34 -2.43 -18.97
C GLU A 688 6.62 -1.64 -18.69
N ILE A 689 7.34 -1.93 -17.59
CA ILE A 689 8.66 -1.35 -17.32
C ILE A 689 9.67 -1.73 -18.42
N VAL A 690 9.72 -3.01 -18.76
CA VAL A 690 10.62 -3.51 -19.83
C VAL A 690 10.27 -2.89 -21.19
N GLU A 691 8.99 -2.71 -21.48
CA GLU A 691 8.55 -2.03 -22.72
C GLU A 691 9.00 -0.58 -22.77
N GLU A 692 8.87 0.17 -21.66
CA GLU A 692 9.25 1.58 -21.61
C GLU A 692 10.77 1.78 -21.67
N VAL A 693 11.55 0.92 -21.00
CA VAL A 693 13.01 1.10 -20.91
C VAL A 693 13.78 0.35 -21.98
N GLY A 694 13.17 -0.64 -22.63
CA GLY A 694 13.82 -1.57 -23.56
C GLY A 694 14.47 -2.78 -22.86
N ALA A 695 14.43 -3.92 -23.53
CA ALA A 695 14.92 -5.20 -22.99
C ALA A 695 16.42 -5.21 -22.62
N ASP A 696 17.23 -4.37 -23.29
CA ASP A 696 18.66 -4.25 -23.01
C ASP A 696 18.95 -3.52 -21.68
N ASN A 697 17.96 -2.88 -21.08
CA ASN A 697 18.09 -2.08 -19.87
C ASN A 697 17.40 -2.72 -18.65
N ALA A 698 17.12 -4.02 -18.73
CA ALA A 698 16.57 -4.84 -17.65
C ALA A 698 17.13 -6.27 -17.77
N PHE A 699 17.10 -7.01 -16.66
CA PHE A 699 17.52 -8.41 -16.63
C PHE A 699 16.30 -9.29 -16.33
N ILE A 700 15.85 -10.02 -17.34
CA ILE A 700 14.65 -10.86 -17.25
C ILE A 700 15.02 -12.33 -17.20
N PHE A 701 14.28 -13.09 -16.39
CA PHE A 701 14.42 -14.52 -16.21
C PHE A 701 13.08 -15.19 -15.92
N GLY A 702 13.11 -16.52 -15.87
CA GLY A 702 12.02 -17.35 -15.38
C GLY A 702 10.93 -17.61 -16.42
N MET A 703 9.95 -18.39 -15.97
CA MET A 703 8.80 -18.78 -16.77
C MET A 703 7.89 -17.57 -17.08
N SER A 704 7.22 -17.64 -18.21
CA SER A 704 6.09 -16.75 -18.52
C SER A 704 4.86 -17.09 -17.67
N SER A 705 3.91 -16.14 -17.60
CA SER A 705 2.62 -16.36 -16.93
C SER A 705 1.86 -17.56 -17.51
N ASP A 706 1.91 -17.78 -18.83
CA ASP A 706 1.22 -18.91 -19.47
C ASP A 706 1.85 -20.25 -19.10
N GLU A 707 3.20 -20.32 -19.01
CA GLU A 707 3.88 -21.51 -18.56
C GLU A 707 3.55 -21.86 -17.10
N VAL A 708 3.56 -20.87 -16.19
CA VAL A 708 3.18 -21.09 -14.80
C VAL A 708 1.76 -21.60 -14.71
N MET A 709 0.82 -20.91 -15.33
CA MET A 709 -0.60 -21.30 -15.33
C MET A 709 -0.82 -22.67 -16.01
N GLY A 710 -0.01 -23.02 -17.00
CA GLY A 710 -0.01 -24.33 -17.62
C GLY A 710 0.37 -25.43 -16.64
N TYR A 711 1.44 -25.26 -15.87
CA TYR A 711 1.85 -26.21 -14.83
C TYR A 711 0.83 -26.31 -13.69
N GLU A 712 0.20 -25.19 -13.29
CA GLU A 712 -0.85 -25.19 -12.28
C GLU A 712 -2.09 -26.00 -12.72
N ALA A 713 -2.50 -25.84 -13.97
CA ALA A 713 -3.66 -26.52 -14.53
C ALA A 713 -3.44 -28.00 -14.85
N HIS A 714 -2.28 -28.33 -15.38
CA HIS A 714 -2.01 -29.66 -15.96
C HIS A 714 -0.98 -30.48 -15.19
N GLY A 715 -0.28 -29.88 -14.20
CA GLY A 715 0.81 -30.55 -13.50
C GLY A 715 2.05 -30.74 -14.38
N GLY A 716 2.84 -31.78 -14.10
CA GLY A 716 4.04 -32.11 -14.88
C GLY A 716 5.34 -31.52 -14.32
N TYR A 717 5.30 -30.84 -13.19
CA TYR A 717 6.45 -30.32 -12.45
C TYR A 717 6.69 -31.15 -11.19
N ASN A 718 7.93 -31.64 -11.02
CA ASN A 718 8.39 -32.31 -9.82
C ASN A 718 9.73 -31.72 -9.37
N PRO A 719 9.77 -30.97 -8.24
CA PRO A 719 11.01 -30.35 -7.77
C PRO A 719 12.11 -31.36 -7.39
N ARG A 720 11.75 -32.63 -7.08
CA ARG A 720 12.72 -33.71 -6.82
C ARG A 720 13.61 -34.01 -8.04
N ASP A 721 13.11 -33.76 -9.26
CA ASP A 721 13.92 -33.96 -10.47
C ASP A 721 15.08 -32.97 -10.53
N ILE A 722 14.83 -31.69 -10.12
CA ILE A 722 15.87 -30.66 -10.02
C ILE A 722 16.85 -31.02 -8.91
N TYR A 723 16.34 -31.36 -7.73
CA TYR A 723 17.17 -31.82 -6.61
C TYR A 723 18.12 -32.97 -6.99
N ASN A 724 17.65 -33.93 -7.75
CA ASN A 724 18.44 -35.08 -8.16
C ASN A 724 19.46 -34.76 -9.26
N SER A 725 19.15 -33.86 -10.17
CA SER A 725 19.97 -33.54 -11.35
C SER A 725 20.93 -32.35 -11.14
N ASP A 726 20.65 -31.45 -10.22
CA ASP A 726 21.48 -30.25 -9.95
C ASP A 726 22.17 -30.35 -8.60
N ALA A 727 23.45 -30.62 -8.62
CA ALA A 727 24.24 -30.79 -7.39
C ALA A 727 24.38 -29.50 -6.56
N ASP A 728 24.38 -28.33 -7.21
CA ASP A 728 24.49 -27.05 -6.51
C ASP A 728 23.20 -26.72 -5.76
N ILE A 729 22.06 -26.91 -6.43
CA ILE A 729 20.74 -26.71 -5.81
C ILE A 729 20.56 -27.72 -4.67
N ARG A 730 20.90 -28.97 -4.89
CA ARG A 730 20.86 -30.01 -3.85
C ARG A 730 21.68 -29.61 -2.63
N LYS A 731 22.92 -29.14 -2.81
CA LYS A 731 23.79 -28.68 -1.72
C LYS A 731 23.15 -27.56 -0.93
N VAL A 732 22.58 -26.54 -1.58
CA VAL A 732 21.88 -25.43 -0.94
C VAL A 732 20.70 -25.92 -0.11
N LEU A 733 19.90 -26.85 -0.66
CA LEU A 733 18.73 -27.39 0.04
C LEU A 733 19.15 -28.25 1.25
N GLU A 734 20.18 -29.08 1.11
CA GLU A 734 20.71 -29.87 2.21
C GLU A 734 21.22 -29.00 3.36
N GLN A 735 21.78 -27.82 3.07
CA GLN A 735 22.24 -26.86 4.08
C GLN A 735 21.09 -26.28 4.93
N LEU A 736 19.84 -26.39 4.50
CA LEU A 736 18.68 -26.06 5.33
C LEU A 736 18.45 -27.07 6.48
N VAL A 737 18.95 -28.32 6.34
CA VAL A 737 18.67 -29.41 7.27
C VAL A 737 19.94 -30.08 7.82
N ASP A 738 21.13 -29.59 7.50
CA ASP A 738 22.38 -30.10 8.06
C ASP A 738 22.90 -29.35 9.28
N GLY A 739 22.29 -28.19 9.57
CA GLY A 739 22.65 -27.31 10.70
C GLY A 739 23.62 -26.18 10.34
N THR A 740 24.07 -26.07 9.11
CA THR A 740 25.04 -25.04 8.64
C THR A 740 24.60 -23.61 9.01
N TYR A 741 23.34 -23.25 8.74
CA TYR A 741 22.80 -21.93 9.02
C TYR A 741 21.94 -21.86 10.29
N ALA A 742 21.95 -22.91 11.10
CA ALA A 742 21.08 -23.03 12.25
C ALA A 742 21.82 -23.37 13.57
N GLY A 743 23.14 -23.09 13.63
CA GLY A 743 23.96 -23.39 14.79
C GLY A 743 23.93 -24.87 15.20
N GLY A 744 23.84 -25.77 14.22
CA GLY A 744 23.74 -27.22 14.40
C GLY A 744 22.30 -27.76 14.55
N ASN A 745 21.29 -26.94 14.60
CA ASN A 745 19.88 -27.39 14.69
C ASN A 745 19.36 -27.80 13.30
N LYS A 746 19.26 -29.07 13.07
CA LYS A 746 18.80 -29.65 11.78
C LYS A 746 17.30 -29.51 11.52
N GLU A 747 16.51 -29.23 12.53
CA GLU A 747 15.04 -29.13 12.43
C GLU A 747 14.55 -27.71 12.13
N LEU A 748 15.39 -26.68 12.36
CA LEU A 748 14.96 -25.29 12.30
C LEU A 748 14.33 -24.89 10.96
N PHE A 749 14.97 -25.23 9.84
CA PHE A 749 14.50 -24.88 8.49
C PHE A 749 13.92 -26.06 7.72
N LYS A 750 13.66 -27.18 8.39
CA LYS A 750 13.11 -28.39 7.78
C LYS A 750 11.75 -28.15 7.11
N GLU A 751 10.93 -27.29 7.68
CA GLU A 751 9.63 -26.93 7.07
C GLU A 751 9.83 -26.32 5.68
N ILE A 752 10.82 -25.45 5.49
CA ILE A 752 11.16 -24.85 4.18
C ILE A 752 11.64 -25.96 3.22
N TYR A 753 12.55 -26.82 3.69
CA TYR A 753 13.07 -27.94 2.89
C TYR A 753 11.95 -28.86 2.39
N VAL A 754 11.05 -29.27 3.31
CA VAL A 754 9.93 -30.15 2.97
C VAL A 754 8.94 -29.46 2.03
N SER A 755 8.62 -28.18 2.26
CA SER A 755 7.71 -27.43 1.40
C SER A 755 8.21 -27.31 -0.05
N LEU A 756 9.50 -27.24 -0.24
CA LEU A 756 10.12 -27.16 -1.56
C LEU A 756 10.17 -28.53 -2.29
N LEU A 757 10.34 -29.64 -1.57
CA LEU A 757 10.61 -30.94 -2.19
C LEU A 757 9.42 -31.90 -2.15
N ASP A 758 8.63 -31.89 -1.10
CA ASP A 758 7.60 -32.90 -0.83
C ASP A 758 6.18 -32.31 -0.66
N GLY A 759 6.12 -31.01 -0.34
CA GLY A 759 4.88 -30.37 0.08
C GLY A 759 4.53 -30.64 1.56
N LEU A 760 3.57 -29.92 2.10
CA LEU A 760 3.11 -30.04 3.49
C LEU A 760 1.61 -30.31 3.53
N GLY A 761 1.23 -31.46 4.09
CA GLY A 761 -0.17 -31.86 4.18
C GLY A 761 -0.78 -32.09 2.78
N TYR A 762 -1.74 -31.25 2.40
CA TYR A 762 -2.37 -31.29 1.08
C TYR A 762 -1.75 -30.30 0.07
N GLU A 763 -0.76 -29.53 0.50
CA GLU A 763 -0.09 -28.55 -0.34
C GLU A 763 0.92 -29.26 -1.26
N LYS A 764 0.92 -28.89 -2.54
CA LYS A 764 1.91 -29.39 -3.51
C LYS A 764 3.32 -28.88 -3.14
N ALA A 765 4.35 -29.62 -3.55
CA ALA A 765 5.73 -29.17 -3.41
C ALA A 765 6.01 -27.96 -4.31
N ASP A 766 6.81 -27.02 -3.79
CA ASP A 766 7.29 -25.83 -4.51
C ASP A 766 6.18 -25.09 -5.28
N VAL A 767 5.11 -24.73 -4.58
CA VAL A 767 3.89 -24.11 -5.13
C VAL A 767 4.18 -22.87 -5.99
N TYR A 768 5.25 -22.16 -5.67
CA TYR A 768 5.63 -20.92 -6.38
C TYR A 768 6.80 -21.10 -7.35
N PHE A 769 7.13 -22.34 -7.71
CA PHE A 769 8.15 -22.70 -8.72
C PHE A 769 9.53 -22.07 -8.44
N THR A 770 9.90 -21.97 -7.18
CA THR A 770 11.17 -21.41 -6.73
C THR A 770 12.35 -22.18 -7.32
N LEU A 771 12.33 -23.51 -7.25
CA LEU A 771 13.41 -24.33 -7.80
C LEU A 771 13.39 -24.38 -9.33
N LYS A 772 12.20 -24.30 -9.94
CA LYS A 772 12.05 -24.29 -11.40
C LYS A 772 12.74 -23.09 -12.04
N ASP A 773 12.60 -21.93 -11.44
CA ASP A 773 13.18 -20.68 -11.94
C ASP A 773 14.57 -20.38 -11.38
N PHE A 774 15.08 -21.18 -10.41
CA PHE A 774 16.30 -20.89 -9.68
C PHE A 774 17.51 -20.72 -10.58
N ARG A 775 17.76 -21.67 -11.51
CA ARG A 775 18.93 -21.62 -12.39
C ARG A 775 18.87 -20.40 -13.34
N SER A 776 17.69 -20.14 -13.91
CA SER A 776 17.46 -18.97 -14.74
C SER A 776 17.69 -17.64 -13.98
N TYR A 777 17.30 -17.59 -12.70
CA TYR A 777 17.57 -16.48 -11.82
C TYR A 777 19.08 -16.31 -11.55
N ALA A 778 19.75 -17.40 -11.20
CA ALA A 778 21.19 -17.38 -10.95
C ALA A 778 21.99 -16.90 -12.19
N ASP A 779 21.61 -17.35 -13.39
CA ASP A 779 22.20 -16.92 -14.65
C ASP A 779 21.94 -15.43 -14.93
N ALA A 780 20.73 -14.94 -14.65
CA ALA A 780 20.39 -13.52 -14.80
C ALA A 780 21.18 -12.65 -13.81
N HIS A 781 21.31 -13.07 -12.56
CA HIS A 781 22.13 -12.39 -11.56
C HIS A 781 23.62 -12.38 -11.95
N GLY A 782 24.11 -13.47 -12.55
CA GLY A 782 25.46 -13.51 -13.13
C GLY A 782 25.67 -12.46 -14.22
N ARG A 783 24.67 -12.24 -15.09
CA ARG A 783 24.69 -11.18 -16.11
C ARG A 783 24.68 -9.79 -15.48
N VAL A 784 23.96 -9.58 -14.40
CA VAL A 784 23.98 -8.32 -13.62
C VAL A 784 25.37 -8.04 -13.08
N ASN A 785 26.00 -9.04 -12.43
CA ASN A 785 27.34 -8.91 -11.86
C ASN A 785 28.39 -8.57 -12.93
N GLU A 786 28.31 -9.20 -14.12
CA GLU A 786 29.21 -8.91 -15.24
C GLU A 786 28.96 -7.52 -15.84
N ALA A 787 27.70 -7.15 -16.05
CA ALA A 787 27.33 -5.85 -16.60
C ALA A 787 27.77 -4.67 -15.71
N TYR A 788 27.74 -4.83 -14.39
CA TYR A 788 28.16 -3.78 -13.45
C TYR A 788 29.65 -3.44 -13.54
N LYS A 789 30.48 -4.36 -14.01
CA LYS A 789 31.92 -4.12 -14.23
C LYS A 789 32.17 -3.04 -15.28
N ASN A 790 31.28 -2.92 -16.27
CA ASN A 790 31.31 -1.81 -17.23
C ASN A 790 30.51 -0.62 -16.70
N LYS A 791 31.15 0.21 -15.90
CA LYS A 791 30.52 1.33 -15.18
C LYS A 791 29.78 2.32 -16.08
N LYS A 792 30.27 2.59 -17.30
CA LYS A 792 29.62 3.49 -18.25
C LYS A 792 28.34 2.89 -18.83
N GLN A 793 28.41 1.64 -19.22
CA GLN A 793 27.21 0.94 -19.70
C GLN A 793 26.16 0.80 -18.61
N TRP A 794 26.57 0.50 -17.37
CA TRP A 794 25.66 0.47 -16.23
C TRP A 794 25.01 1.83 -15.97
N ALA A 795 25.80 2.90 -15.98
CA ALA A 795 25.32 4.27 -15.81
C ALA A 795 24.29 4.66 -16.88
N LYS A 796 24.52 4.25 -18.14
CA LYS A 796 23.58 4.44 -19.24
C LYS A 796 22.25 3.71 -18.97
N MET A 797 22.31 2.44 -18.59
CA MET A 797 21.12 1.65 -18.24
C MET A 797 20.35 2.31 -17.09
N ALA A 798 21.03 2.73 -16.04
CA ALA A 798 20.43 3.38 -14.87
C ALA A 798 19.74 4.70 -15.24
N LEU A 799 20.40 5.54 -16.03
CA LEU A 799 19.84 6.81 -16.49
C LEU A 799 18.61 6.59 -17.39
N LEU A 800 18.66 5.61 -18.29
CA LEU A 800 17.54 5.27 -19.16
C LEU A 800 16.33 4.77 -18.37
N ASN A 801 16.54 4.05 -17.27
CA ASN A 801 15.46 3.67 -16.37
C ASN A 801 14.76 4.90 -15.79
N THR A 802 15.51 5.86 -15.22
CA THR A 802 14.95 7.11 -14.73
C THR A 802 14.23 7.89 -15.84
N ALA A 803 14.86 8.04 -17.01
CA ALA A 803 14.33 8.81 -18.14
C ALA A 803 12.97 8.28 -18.65
N ASN A 804 12.77 6.98 -18.59
CA ASN A 804 11.57 6.32 -19.12
C ASN A 804 10.50 5.99 -18.06
N THR A 805 10.56 6.58 -16.87
CA THR A 805 9.59 6.33 -15.78
C THR A 805 8.27 7.10 -15.96
N GLY A 806 8.18 8.02 -16.91
CA GLY A 806 7.05 8.97 -17.05
C GLY A 806 5.66 8.34 -17.02
N LYS A 807 5.48 7.18 -17.64
CA LYS A 807 4.22 6.41 -17.63
C LYS A 807 3.75 6.06 -16.23
N PHE A 808 4.66 5.88 -15.28
CA PHE A 808 4.38 5.36 -13.94
C PHE A 808 4.12 6.44 -12.90
N SER A 809 3.79 7.66 -13.32
CA SER A 809 3.23 8.67 -12.42
C SER A 809 1.81 8.32 -11.99
N SER A 810 1.50 8.46 -10.69
CA SER A 810 0.12 8.35 -10.19
C SER A 810 -0.79 9.46 -10.72
N ASP A 811 -0.23 10.57 -11.20
CA ASP A 811 -0.99 11.63 -11.85
C ASP A 811 -1.62 11.12 -13.17
N ARG A 812 -0.92 10.28 -13.92
CA ARG A 812 -1.46 9.63 -15.11
C ARG A 812 -2.55 8.60 -14.75
N THR A 813 -2.37 7.78 -13.67
CA THR A 813 -3.33 6.75 -13.24
C THR A 813 -4.65 7.35 -12.85
#